data_dc29aa4459a53389d106e77dc3f124dd
#
_entry.id   dc29aa4459a53389d106e77dc3f124dd
#
_cell.length_a   1.000
_cell.length_b   1.000
_cell.length_c   1.000
_cell.angle_alpha   90.00
_cell.angle_beta   90.00
_cell.angle_gamma   90.00
#
_symmetry.space_group_name_H-M   'P 1'
#
loop_
_entity.id
_entity.type
_entity.pdbx_description
1 polymer ?
#
loop_
_entity_poly.entity_id
_entity_poly.type
_entity_poly.pdbx_seq_one_letter_code
_entity_poly.pdbx_strand_id
1 'polypeptide(L)'
;MRQMIHAVLLAGFVAGGLHAQGQGRPRPGGGPIELGPDDKQSYPEPAASIVARRDGIPRGKLEMIQYESKTVGTSRKANVYTPPGYSKDRKYPVLYLLHGIGGDETEWQRFATPDALLDNLIADGKAKPFVLVMPNGRARKDDRPGSNPFESAPAFATFEKDLLEDLIPAIEGSYSVLTGPENRALAGLSMGGGQSLNFGLGHLDTFAWVGGFSSAPNTKQPAELVPDAAKAKGALKLLWLSCGNKDNLIGISQRTHRFLKDKGVPHVWNVDGHGHDATHWRNNLYHFSQIVFNEQAAREAMGGNAGHSNAGPADPAAVPAGITEDFKPASTNQPGKEYPQVNSQGRVKFRIVAPEAKSVGVTFRDSTPFTKGPDGAWIGYTRPLDEGFHYYAIKIDGAEVPDPNSRYYFGANRWGSGVEVPAHDADFYAVKDVPHGQVREILFKSTSTKTHRRAFVYTPPGYDEKPNQRYPVLYLQHGFGENEYGWSVQGHAGLILDNLIAAGTTRPFLVVMTYGMTNEIRFGALREFDIKPFQTVLCDELIPHIDANFRTQANQAGRAMAGLSMGGMETKTITLKKTDTFSHIGLFSGGSIAPADIADMEAFKKANRLVFVSYGGTELGGNGPRRGGDPQENTQALAKSGVNARFYVSPKTGHEWHSWRRSLREFAPLLFRE
;
A
#
# COMPACT_ATOMS: atom_id res chain seq x y z
N MET A 1 -7.55 -37.22 -58.79
CA MET A 1 -6.37 -37.32 -59.64
C MET A 1 -5.29 -36.42 -59.06
N ARG A 2 -4.34 -37.03 -58.41
CA ARG A 2 -2.89 -37.06 -58.72
C ARG A 2 -2.26 -35.66 -58.71
N GLN A 3 -1.47 -35.34 -57.67
CA GLN A 3 0.01 -35.51 -57.58
C GLN A 3 0.71 -34.26 -58.16
N MET A 4 1.76 -33.68 -57.71
CA MET A 4 2.92 -33.99 -56.85
C MET A 4 3.76 -32.72 -56.69
N ILE A 5 4.29 -32.47 -55.53
CA ILE A 5 5.70 -32.28 -55.14
C ILE A 5 6.63 -31.52 -56.16
N HIS A 6 7.33 -30.44 -55.70
CA HIS A 6 8.80 -30.38 -55.71
C HIS A 6 9.31 -29.21 -54.88
N ALA A 7 10.23 -29.53 -53.94
CA ALA A 7 11.07 -28.61 -53.19
C ALA A 7 12.31 -28.25 -54.04
N VAL A 8 12.81 -27.03 -53.94
CA VAL A 8 14.18 -26.70 -54.26
C VAL A 8 14.74 -25.71 -53.23
N LEU A 9 15.77 -26.17 -52.54
CA LEU A 9 16.73 -25.37 -51.78
C LEU A 9 17.56 -24.49 -52.75
N LEU A 10 17.85 -23.25 -52.37
CA LEU A 10 19.13 -22.62 -52.71
C LEU A 10 19.58 -21.65 -51.60
N ALA A 11 20.77 -21.90 -51.11
CA ALA A 11 21.52 -21.10 -50.16
C ALA A 11 22.07 -19.83 -50.81
N GLY A 12 22.12 -18.76 -50.05
CA GLY A 12 22.81 -17.54 -50.37
C GLY A 12 23.38 -16.88 -49.14
N PHE A 13 24.67 -17.03 -48.93
CA PHE A 13 25.47 -16.32 -47.91
C PHE A 13 25.50 -14.81 -48.18
N VAL A 14 25.25 -13.96 -47.20
CA VAL A 14 25.96 -12.68 -47.04
C VAL A 14 26.20 -12.42 -45.55
N ALA A 15 27.44 -12.13 -45.25
CA ALA A 15 28.00 -11.87 -43.93
C ALA A 15 27.61 -10.51 -43.35
N GLY A 16 27.65 -10.42 -42.03
CA GLY A 16 28.04 -9.19 -41.37
C GLY A 16 27.16 -8.77 -40.20
N GLY A 17 27.66 -8.96 -38.99
CA GLY A 17 27.13 -8.24 -37.80
C GLY A 17 26.99 -9.09 -36.54
N LEU A 18 28.09 -9.52 -35.97
CA LEU A 18 28.17 -10.04 -34.61
C LEU A 18 27.83 -8.93 -33.63
N HIS A 19 26.60 -8.93 -33.10
CA HIS A 19 26.34 -8.31 -31.82
C HIS A 19 26.36 -9.43 -30.78
N ALA A 20 27.45 -9.50 -30.03
CA ALA A 20 27.59 -10.34 -28.86
C ALA A 20 26.54 -9.93 -27.82
N GLN A 21 25.47 -10.69 -27.72
CA GLN A 21 24.63 -10.68 -26.51
C GLN A 21 25.48 -11.30 -25.40
N GLY A 22 25.99 -10.43 -24.52
CA GLY A 22 26.64 -10.85 -23.29
C GLY A 22 25.66 -11.65 -22.45
N GLN A 23 25.85 -12.97 -22.39
CA GLN A 23 25.23 -13.81 -21.38
C GLN A 23 25.74 -13.32 -20.03
N GLY A 24 24.87 -12.56 -19.30
CA GLY A 24 25.12 -12.19 -17.93
C GLY A 24 25.28 -13.46 -17.09
N ARG A 25 26.41 -13.54 -16.39
CA ARG A 25 26.64 -14.61 -15.40
C ARG A 25 25.43 -14.67 -14.46
N PRO A 26 24.94 -15.87 -14.07
CA PRO A 26 23.86 -16.01 -13.12
C PRO A 26 24.23 -15.29 -11.82
N ARG A 27 23.41 -14.33 -11.40
CA ARG A 27 23.55 -13.72 -10.08
C ARG A 27 23.23 -14.78 -9.03
N PRO A 28 24.03 -14.95 -7.96
CA PRO A 28 23.72 -15.88 -6.88
C PRO A 28 22.40 -15.42 -6.21
N GLY A 29 21.35 -16.23 -6.30
CA GLY A 29 20.05 -15.97 -5.67
C GLY A 29 18.84 -15.87 -6.61
N GLY A 30 18.99 -15.98 -7.93
CA GLY A 30 17.92 -15.68 -8.89
C GLY A 30 17.13 -16.90 -9.41
N GLY A 31 16.49 -17.67 -8.51
CA GLY A 31 15.37 -18.55 -8.87
C GLY A 31 14.02 -17.83 -8.68
N PRO A 32 12.91 -18.39 -9.22
CA PRO A 32 11.59 -17.87 -8.91
C PRO A 32 11.35 -17.87 -7.38
N ILE A 33 10.73 -16.82 -6.85
CA ILE A 33 10.39 -16.74 -5.43
C ILE A 33 9.27 -17.75 -5.16
N GLU A 34 9.57 -18.79 -4.38
CA GLU A 34 8.61 -19.78 -3.92
C GLU A 34 8.28 -19.53 -2.46
N LEU A 35 7.01 -19.19 -2.18
CA LEU A 35 6.53 -18.95 -0.82
C LEU A 35 5.94 -20.23 -0.24
N GLY A 36 6.41 -20.58 0.96
CA GLY A 36 5.87 -21.68 1.76
C GLY A 36 4.67 -21.23 2.63
N PRO A 37 4.00 -22.17 3.29
CA PRO A 37 2.83 -21.87 4.12
C PRO A 37 3.13 -21.00 5.35
N ASP A 38 4.39 -20.97 5.80
CA ASP A 38 4.85 -20.16 6.93
C ASP A 38 5.28 -18.74 6.50
N ASP A 39 5.46 -18.49 5.21
CA ASP A 39 5.92 -17.20 4.67
C ASP A 39 4.78 -16.19 4.68
N LYS A 40 4.45 -15.70 5.88
CA LYS A 40 3.31 -14.82 6.13
C LYS A 40 3.75 -13.56 6.86
N GLN A 41 3.01 -12.51 6.64
CA GLN A 41 3.15 -11.29 7.42
C GLN A 41 2.59 -11.51 8.83
N SER A 42 3.49 -11.49 9.82
CA SER A 42 3.16 -11.66 11.23
C SER A 42 2.84 -10.34 11.94
N TYR A 43 3.27 -9.23 11.35
CA TYR A 43 3.08 -7.88 11.90
C TYR A 43 2.44 -6.96 10.86
N PRO A 44 1.51 -6.08 11.29
CA PRO A 44 0.84 -5.14 10.40
C PRO A 44 1.83 -4.12 9.81
N GLU A 45 1.53 -3.60 8.63
CA GLU A 45 2.30 -2.49 8.07
C GLU A 45 2.07 -1.22 8.88
N PRO A 46 3.14 -0.60 9.42
CA PRO A 46 3.00 0.62 10.18
C PRO A 46 2.56 1.79 9.29
N ALA A 47 1.90 2.78 9.89
CA ALA A 47 1.60 4.02 9.19
C ALA A 47 2.90 4.72 8.73
N ALA A 48 2.89 5.38 7.58
CA ALA A 48 4.06 6.12 7.09
C ALA A 48 4.56 7.20 8.06
N SER A 49 3.67 7.69 8.93
CA SER A 49 3.97 8.71 9.95
C SER A 49 4.83 8.24 11.12
N ILE A 50 5.16 6.94 11.23
CA ILE A 50 6.00 6.43 12.33
C ILE A 50 7.38 7.09 12.41
N VAL A 51 7.90 7.57 11.29
CA VAL A 51 9.19 8.26 11.16
C VAL A 51 9.07 9.79 11.17
N ALA A 52 7.85 10.32 11.24
CA ALA A 52 7.63 11.75 11.30
C ALA A 52 8.00 12.30 12.68
N ARG A 53 8.75 13.40 12.72
CA ARG A 53 9.05 14.10 13.97
C ARG A 53 7.77 14.72 14.52
N ARG A 54 7.37 14.28 15.72
CA ARG A 54 6.17 14.79 16.42
C ARG A 54 6.55 15.97 17.28
N ASP A 55 5.77 17.04 17.24
CA ASP A 55 5.92 18.16 18.16
C ASP A 55 5.36 17.82 19.56
N GLY A 56 5.88 18.48 20.59
CA GLY A 56 5.40 18.36 21.95
C GLY A 56 5.80 17.08 22.71
N ILE A 57 6.63 16.21 22.12
CA ILE A 57 7.19 15.04 22.82
C ILE A 57 8.66 15.24 23.19
N PRO A 58 9.13 14.64 24.30
CA PRO A 58 10.55 14.62 24.63
C PRO A 58 11.36 13.95 23.51
N ARG A 59 12.56 14.49 23.23
CA ARG A 59 13.43 13.98 22.16
C ARG A 59 14.75 13.47 22.70
N GLY A 60 15.23 12.39 22.09
CA GLY A 60 16.58 11.91 22.26
C GLY A 60 17.61 12.75 21.51
N LYS A 61 18.87 12.42 21.68
CA LYS A 61 20.01 13.07 21.00
C LYS A 61 20.69 12.08 20.07
N LEU A 62 20.85 12.46 18.82
CA LEU A 62 21.66 11.73 17.85
C LEU A 62 22.97 12.46 17.64
N GLU A 63 24.10 11.76 17.76
CA GLU A 63 25.43 12.31 17.55
C GLU A 63 26.36 11.34 16.81
N MET A 64 27.27 11.88 16.01
CA MET A 64 28.33 11.14 15.37
C MET A 64 29.52 11.07 16.31
N ILE A 65 29.96 9.87 16.64
CA ILE A 65 31.18 9.65 17.44
C ILE A 65 32.31 9.09 16.59
N GLN A 66 33.52 9.19 17.13
CA GLN A 66 34.68 8.47 16.64
C GLN A 66 35.21 7.53 17.73
N TYR A 67 35.72 6.38 17.35
CA TYR A 67 36.35 5.41 18.20
C TYR A 67 37.60 4.85 17.55
N GLU A 68 38.61 4.51 18.34
CA GLU A 68 39.82 3.89 17.83
C GLU A 68 39.62 2.40 17.61
N SER A 69 39.74 1.97 16.37
CA SER A 69 39.69 0.55 16.00
C SER A 69 41.13 0.02 15.91
N LYS A 70 41.52 -0.80 16.87
CA LYS A 70 42.77 -1.55 16.81
C LYS A 70 42.74 -2.61 15.72
N THR A 71 41.56 -3.20 15.48
CA THR A 71 41.31 -4.21 14.44
C THR A 71 41.61 -3.67 13.06
N VAL A 72 41.22 -2.44 12.75
CA VAL A 72 41.42 -1.79 11.44
C VAL A 72 42.69 -0.93 11.41
N GLY A 73 43.17 -0.47 12.59
CA GLY A 73 44.31 0.43 12.74
C GLY A 73 44.02 1.87 12.28
N THR A 74 42.81 2.35 12.55
CA THR A 74 42.38 3.71 12.28
C THR A 74 41.18 4.11 13.16
N SER A 75 40.97 5.42 13.30
CA SER A 75 39.74 5.93 13.92
C SER A 75 38.55 5.69 13.01
N ARG A 76 37.46 5.16 13.55
CA ARG A 76 36.22 4.82 12.84
C ARG A 76 35.02 5.58 13.42
N LYS A 77 33.93 5.64 12.67
CA LYS A 77 32.74 6.43 13.03
C LYS A 77 31.53 5.55 13.34
N ALA A 78 30.67 6.03 14.24
CA ALA A 78 29.35 5.49 14.48
C ALA A 78 28.37 6.62 14.83
N ASN A 79 27.12 6.49 14.41
CA ASN A 79 26.03 7.31 14.93
C ASN A 79 25.49 6.70 16.21
N VAL A 80 25.34 7.50 17.26
CA VAL A 80 24.78 7.07 18.54
C VAL A 80 23.56 7.92 18.87
N TYR A 81 22.42 7.26 19.08
CA TYR A 81 21.23 7.89 19.63
C TYR A 81 21.11 7.54 21.11
N THR A 82 20.90 8.56 21.95
CA THR A 82 20.54 8.42 23.37
C THR A 82 19.07 8.79 23.55
N PRO A 83 18.27 8.00 24.31
CA PRO A 83 16.83 8.20 24.41
C PRO A 83 16.45 9.49 25.14
N PRO A 84 15.18 9.97 25.01
CA PRO A 84 14.69 11.10 25.79
C PRO A 84 14.93 10.92 27.28
N GLY A 85 15.43 11.97 27.93
CA GLY A 85 15.77 11.92 29.36
C GLY A 85 17.00 11.05 29.70
N TYR A 86 17.88 10.81 28.73
CA TYR A 86 19.14 10.12 28.99
C TYR A 86 19.96 10.85 30.07
N SER A 87 20.42 10.10 31.08
CA SER A 87 21.27 10.59 32.17
C SER A 87 22.41 9.60 32.42
N LYS A 88 23.53 10.08 32.89
CA LYS A 88 24.64 9.23 33.34
C LYS A 88 24.37 8.49 34.65
N ASP A 89 23.35 8.91 35.39
CA ASP A 89 22.92 8.26 36.64
C ASP A 89 22.04 7.02 36.43
N ARG A 90 21.59 6.81 35.20
CA ARG A 90 20.77 5.67 34.79
C ARG A 90 21.45 4.90 33.67
N LYS A 91 21.48 3.58 33.77
CA LYS A 91 22.02 2.71 32.71
C LYS A 91 20.94 2.21 31.77
N TYR A 92 21.28 2.10 30.48
CA TYR A 92 20.37 1.73 29.39
C TYR A 92 20.86 0.51 28.64
N PRO A 93 19.99 -0.39 28.16
CA PRO A 93 20.40 -1.44 27.22
C PRO A 93 20.81 -0.83 25.87
N VAL A 94 21.52 -1.61 25.05
CA VAL A 94 22.11 -1.11 23.79
C VAL A 94 21.70 -1.99 22.61
N LEU A 95 21.21 -1.37 21.54
CA LEU A 95 21.02 -1.98 20.23
C LEU A 95 22.11 -1.52 19.25
N TYR A 96 22.87 -2.45 18.70
CA TYR A 96 23.77 -2.22 17.56
C TYR A 96 23.01 -2.55 16.27
N LEU A 97 22.84 -1.55 15.36
CA LEU A 97 22.00 -1.64 14.17
C LEU A 97 22.84 -1.47 12.89
N LEU A 98 23.00 -2.55 12.13
CA LEU A 98 23.95 -2.67 11.05
C LEU A 98 23.32 -2.36 9.67
N HIS A 99 24.10 -1.69 8.81
CA HIS A 99 23.73 -1.28 7.46
C HIS A 99 23.99 -2.35 6.38
N GLY A 100 23.52 -2.12 5.14
CA GLY A 100 23.72 -3.00 3.99
C GLY A 100 25.02 -2.77 3.22
N ILE A 101 25.22 -3.53 2.10
CA ILE A 101 26.46 -3.53 1.31
C ILE A 101 26.80 -2.15 0.72
N GLY A 102 25.81 -1.37 0.34
CA GLY A 102 25.98 -0.02 -0.23
C GLY A 102 25.92 1.12 0.78
N GLY A 103 25.74 0.78 2.07
CA GLY A 103 25.55 1.74 3.15
C GLY A 103 26.81 2.12 3.91
N ASP A 104 26.61 2.94 4.92
CA ASP A 104 27.58 3.37 5.92
C ASP A 104 26.84 3.68 7.24
N GLU A 105 27.53 4.25 8.23
CA GLU A 105 26.98 4.64 9.53
C GLU A 105 25.77 5.59 9.46
N THR A 106 25.46 6.16 8.28
CA THR A 106 24.33 7.07 8.07
C THR A 106 23.15 6.44 7.35
N GLU A 107 23.28 5.19 6.86
CA GLU A 107 22.26 4.60 5.98
C GLU A 107 20.87 4.57 6.63
N TRP A 108 20.77 4.12 7.86
CA TRP A 108 19.48 4.04 8.57
C TRP A 108 18.81 5.41 8.74
N GLN A 109 19.59 6.50 8.87
CA GLN A 109 19.04 7.85 8.98
C GLN A 109 18.41 8.33 7.67
N ARG A 110 18.89 7.86 6.52
CA ARG A 110 18.41 8.32 5.21
C ARG A 110 16.98 7.90 4.90
N PHE A 111 16.47 6.80 5.47
CA PHE A 111 15.14 6.28 5.14
C PHE A 111 14.26 5.89 6.33
N ALA A 112 14.85 5.62 7.49
CA ALA A 112 14.10 5.16 8.68
C ALA A 112 14.06 6.17 9.81
N THR A 113 14.92 7.24 9.77
CA THR A 113 15.04 8.23 10.85
C THR A 113 14.84 7.61 12.23
N PRO A 114 15.74 6.66 12.67
CA PRO A 114 15.53 5.86 13.87
C PRO A 114 15.38 6.70 15.15
N ASP A 115 15.96 7.88 15.21
CA ASP A 115 15.80 8.82 16.31
C ASP A 115 14.34 9.29 16.45
N ALA A 116 13.72 9.73 15.38
CA ALA A 116 12.31 10.14 15.40
C ALA A 116 11.38 8.94 15.65
N LEU A 117 11.67 7.77 15.05
CA LEU A 117 10.93 6.53 15.26
C LEU A 117 10.94 6.12 16.74
N LEU A 118 12.12 6.15 17.39
CA LEU A 118 12.27 5.78 18.81
C LEU A 118 11.65 6.81 19.73
N ASP A 119 11.82 8.12 19.46
CA ASP A 119 11.17 9.19 20.23
C ASP A 119 9.64 8.98 20.26
N ASN A 120 9.04 8.69 19.09
CA ASN A 120 7.61 8.42 18.96
C ASN A 120 7.19 7.18 19.76
N LEU A 121 7.91 6.06 19.62
CA LEU A 121 7.60 4.81 20.31
C LEU A 121 7.75 4.93 21.83
N ILE A 122 8.79 5.64 22.31
CA ILE A 122 9.02 5.85 23.74
C ILE A 122 7.94 6.77 24.31
N ALA A 123 7.57 7.84 23.62
CA ALA A 123 6.50 8.75 24.04
C ALA A 123 5.13 8.04 24.10
N ASP A 124 4.89 7.09 23.20
CA ASP A 124 3.67 6.27 23.18
C ASP A 124 3.70 5.11 24.22
N GLY A 125 4.80 4.93 24.97
CA GLY A 125 4.99 3.81 25.90
C GLY A 125 5.15 2.45 25.21
N LYS A 126 5.42 2.43 23.90
CA LYS A 126 5.50 1.20 23.09
C LYS A 126 6.91 0.60 23.04
N ALA A 127 7.95 1.39 23.33
CA ALA A 127 9.31 0.91 23.40
C ALA A 127 9.95 1.29 24.74
N LYS A 128 10.79 0.42 25.28
CA LYS A 128 11.67 0.76 26.40
C LYS A 128 12.75 1.72 25.92
N PRO A 129 13.16 2.71 26.71
CA PRO A 129 14.31 3.55 26.37
C PRO A 129 15.60 2.73 26.29
N PHE A 130 16.35 2.83 25.19
CA PHE A 130 17.66 2.20 24.97
C PHE A 130 18.60 3.10 24.17
N VAL A 131 19.89 2.85 24.24
CA VAL A 131 20.90 3.48 23.39
C VAL A 131 20.95 2.72 22.06
N LEU A 132 20.91 3.45 20.93
CA LEU A 132 21.04 2.87 19.60
C LEU A 132 22.38 3.28 18.99
N VAL A 133 23.17 2.30 18.55
CA VAL A 133 24.47 2.50 17.91
C VAL A 133 24.39 2.02 16.46
N MET A 134 24.66 2.90 15.51
CA MET A 134 24.69 2.61 14.07
C MET A 134 26.13 2.79 13.57
N PRO A 135 26.95 1.73 13.58
CA PRO A 135 28.33 1.78 13.11
C PRO A 135 28.43 1.57 11.61
N ASN A 136 29.62 1.77 11.05
CA ASN A 136 29.96 1.27 9.74
C ASN A 136 30.39 -0.20 9.82
N GLY A 137 29.55 -1.11 9.31
CA GLY A 137 29.80 -2.56 9.33
C GLY A 137 30.89 -3.03 8.36
N ARG A 138 31.54 -2.12 7.61
CA ARG A 138 32.64 -2.40 6.68
C ARG A 138 33.98 -2.07 7.33
N ALA A 139 34.57 -3.02 8.06
CA ALA A 139 35.79 -2.82 8.84
C ALA A 139 37.05 -2.91 7.97
N ARG A 140 37.41 -1.78 7.36
CA ARG A 140 38.67 -1.53 6.61
C ARG A 140 39.03 -0.05 6.69
N LYS A 141 40.28 0.31 6.34
CA LYS A 141 40.77 1.70 6.43
C LYS A 141 39.96 2.66 5.57
N ASP A 142 39.70 2.30 4.32
CA ASP A 142 38.74 3.00 3.46
C ASP A 142 37.38 2.30 3.55
N ASP A 143 36.56 2.74 4.50
CA ASP A 143 35.30 2.10 4.83
C ASP A 143 34.08 2.64 4.02
N ARG A 144 34.34 3.40 2.95
CA ARG A 144 33.28 3.86 2.03
C ARG A 144 32.93 2.76 0.99
N PRO A 145 31.69 2.72 0.49
CA PRO A 145 31.25 1.65 -0.42
C PRO A 145 31.96 1.60 -1.77
N GLY A 146 32.56 2.72 -2.24
CA GLY A 146 33.20 2.81 -3.54
C GLY A 146 32.23 2.67 -4.73
N SER A 147 32.79 2.61 -5.95
CA SER A 147 32.01 2.45 -7.18
C SER A 147 31.42 1.02 -7.33
N ASN A 148 32.09 0.02 -6.77
CA ASN A 148 31.62 -1.36 -6.70
C ASN A 148 31.58 -1.82 -5.24
N PRO A 149 30.41 -1.72 -4.56
CA PRO A 149 30.32 -2.07 -3.14
C PRO A 149 30.67 -3.53 -2.83
N PHE A 150 30.51 -4.45 -3.80
CA PHE A 150 30.77 -5.88 -3.61
C PHE A 150 32.25 -6.22 -3.41
N GLU A 151 33.16 -5.38 -3.88
CA GLU A 151 34.60 -5.53 -3.63
C GLU A 151 34.96 -5.39 -2.14
N SER A 152 34.12 -4.71 -1.38
CA SER A 152 34.28 -4.52 0.05
C SER A 152 33.61 -5.60 0.91
N ALA A 153 32.91 -6.58 0.32
CA ALA A 153 32.19 -7.61 1.04
C ALA A 153 33.02 -8.37 2.09
N PRO A 154 34.32 -8.70 1.89
CA PRO A 154 35.14 -9.35 2.92
C PRO A 154 35.31 -8.50 4.20
N ALA A 155 35.31 -7.18 4.10
CA ALA A 155 35.45 -6.28 5.25
C ALA A 155 34.26 -6.36 6.23
N PHE A 156 33.10 -6.88 5.77
CA PHE A 156 31.96 -7.13 6.63
C PHE A 156 32.20 -8.29 7.59
N ALA A 157 33.01 -9.28 7.24
CA ALA A 157 33.43 -10.34 8.17
C ALA A 157 34.42 -9.83 9.21
N THR A 158 35.36 -8.95 8.81
CA THR A 158 36.33 -8.33 9.72
C THR A 158 35.67 -7.52 10.83
N PHE A 159 34.45 -7.00 10.58
CA PHE A 159 33.71 -6.21 11.55
C PHE A 159 33.33 -6.98 12.83
N GLU A 160 33.26 -8.30 12.80
CA GLU A 160 33.02 -9.11 14.01
C GLU A 160 34.03 -8.75 15.11
N LYS A 161 35.32 -8.73 14.77
CA LYS A 161 36.40 -8.40 15.71
C LYS A 161 36.35 -6.94 16.14
N ASP A 162 36.14 -6.01 15.20
CA ASP A 162 36.01 -4.57 15.50
C ASP A 162 34.82 -4.29 16.43
N LEU A 163 33.67 -4.96 16.21
CA LEU A 163 32.49 -4.84 17.05
C LEU A 163 32.77 -5.26 18.50
N LEU A 164 33.37 -6.45 18.66
CA LEU A 164 33.55 -7.07 19.97
C LEU A 164 34.72 -6.49 20.76
N GLU A 165 35.85 -6.20 20.10
CA GLU A 165 37.09 -5.80 20.77
C GLU A 165 37.31 -4.27 20.82
N ASP A 166 36.68 -3.51 19.90
CA ASP A 166 36.90 -2.07 19.79
C ASP A 166 35.62 -1.25 20.06
N LEU A 167 34.53 -1.51 19.32
CA LEU A 167 33.33 -0.66 19.41
C LEU A 167 32.52 -0.85 20.70
N ILE A 168 32.22 -2.09 21.11
CA ILE A 168 31.48 -2.35 22.35
C ILE A 168 32.22 -1.73 23.56
N PRO A 169 33.52 -1.96 23.75
CA PRO A 169 34.26 -1.32 24.84
C PRO A 169 34.23 0.22 24.77
N ALA A 170 34.33 0.82 23.58
CA ALA A 170 34.27 2.26 23.40
C ALA A 170 32.88 2.84 23.79
N ILE A 171 31.81 2.18 23.45
CA ILE A 171 30.44 2.57 23.84
C ILE A 171 30.25 2.45 25.36
N GLU A 172 30.67 1.33 25.94
CA GLU A 172 30.55 1.09 27.39
C GLU A 172 31.41 2.06 28.23
N GLY A 173 32.53 2.50 27.69
CA GLY A 173 33.38 3.53 28.32
C GLY A 173 32.86 4.96 28.21
N SER A 174 32.05 5.24 27.17
CA SER A 174 31.60 6.62 26.86
C SER A 174 30.15 6.89 27.28
N TYR A 175 29.30 5.87 27.30
CA TYR A 175 27.87 5.98 27.57
C TYR A 175 27.46 5.19 28.81
N SER A 176 26.39 5.63 29.48
CA SER A 176 25.83 4.96 30.66
C SER A 176 24.96 3.79 30.20
N VAL A 177 25.58 2.65 29.91
CA VAL A 177 24.90 1.47 29.38
C VAL A 177 25.02 0.27 30.32
N LEU A 178 24.04 -0.63 30.23
CA LEU A 178 24.05 -1.92 30.89
C LEU A 178 24.95 -2.87 30.09
N THR A 179 25.68 -3.72 30.80
CA THR A 179 26.51 -4.79 30.24
C THR A 179 25.79 -6.14 30.33
N GLY A 180 26.31 -7.17 29.68
CA GLY A 180 25.73 -8.51 29.65
C GLY A 180 24.81 -8.78 28.44
N PRO A 181 24.68 -10.05 28.05
CA PRO A 181 23.93 -10.43 26.83
C PRO A 181 22.45 -10.02 26.89
N GLU A 182 21.84 -10.03 28.09
CA GLU A 182 20.44 -9.66 28.29
C GLU A 182 20.18 -8.15 28.05
N ASN A 183 21.22 -7.34 27.96
CA ASN A 183 21.16 -5.90 27.75
C ASN A 183 21.76 -5.47 26.41
N ARG A 184 22.25 -6.40 25.57
CA ARG A 184 22.79 -6.10 24.24
C ARG A 184 21.98 -6.78 23.14
N ALA A 185 21.61 -5.98 22.15
CA ALA A 185 20.95 -6.42 20.95
C ALA A 185 21.82 -6.15 19.71
N LEU A 186 21.73 -7.02 18.72
CA LEU A 186 22.36 -6.86 17.41
C LEU A 186 21.32 -7.12 16.31
N ALA A 187 21.08 -6.13 15.47
CA ALA A 187 20.16 -6.25 14.34
C ALA A 187 20.71 -5.55 13.10
N GLY A 188 20.20 -5.88 11.92
CA GLY A 188 20.65 -5.22 10.71
C GLY A 188 19.87 -5.63 9.47
N LEU A 189 20.10 -4.88 8.38
CA LEU A 189 19.50 -5.10 7.07
C LEU A 189 20.51 -5.70 6.10
N SER A 190 20.04 -6.53 5.17
CA SER A 190 20.84 -7.03 4.04
C SER A 190 22.17 -7.68 4.51
N MET A 191 23.32 -7.13 4.10
CA MET A 191 24.64 -7.58 4.60
C MET A 191 24.75 -7.44 6.12
N GLY A 192 24.23 -6.37 6.72
CA GLY A 192 24.14 -6.18 8.16
C GLY A 192 23.20 -7.19 8.82
N GLY A 193 22.16 -7.65 8.13
CA GLY A 193 21.30 -8.74 8.57
C GLY A 193 22.06 -10.06 8.67
N GLY A 194 22.88 -10.37 7.67
CA GLY A 194 23.79 -11.52 7.69
C GLY A 194 24.84 -11.44 8.81
N GLN A 195 25.46 -10.26 9.00
CA GLN A 195 26.38 -10.00 10.13
C GLN A 195 25.67 -10.22 11.46
N SER A 196 24.47 -9.66 11.63
CA SER A 196 23.72 -9.77 12.90
C SER A 196 23.40 -11.21 13.26
N LEU A 197 23.03 -12.04 12.27
CA LEU A 197 22.82 -13.47 12.50
C LEU A 197 24.14 -14.20 12.79
N ASN A 198 25.20 -13.94 12.02
CA ASN A 198 26.49 -14.60 12.18
C ASN A 198 27.13 -14.31 13.56
N PHE A 199 27.16 -13.03 13.94
CA PHE A 199 27.84 -12.59 15.16
C PHE A 199 26.93 -12.77 16.38
N GLY A 200 25.64 -12.41 16.28
CA GLY A 200 24.69 -12.53 17.37
C GLY A 200 24.48 -13.96 17.83
N LEU A 201 24.34 -14.90 16.88
CA LEU A 201 24.20 -16.33 17.18
C LEU A 201 25.53 -17.00 17.49
N GLY A 202 26.65 -16.46 16.97
CA GLY A 202 28.01 -16.94 17.30
C GLY A 202 28.46 -16.55 18.71
N HIS A 203 27.96 -15.44 19.26
CA HIS A 203 28.35 -14.89 20.56
C HIS A 203 27.13 -14.70 21.48
N LEU A 204 26.49 -15.81 21.86
CA LEU A 204 25.31 -15.83 22.74
C LEU A 204 25.63 -15.39 24.19
N ASP A 205 26.89 -15.34 24.55
CA ASP A 205 27.41 -14.76 25.80
C ASP A 205 27.53 -13.22 25.75
N THR A 206 27.38 -12.64 24.57
CA THR A 206 27.45 -11.19 24.32
C THR A 206 26.10 -10.62 23.93
N PHE A 207 25.29 -11.35 23.14
CA PHE A 207 24.00 -10.90 22.62
C PHE A 207 22.90 -11.91 22.91
N ALA A 208 21.79 -11.48 23.53
CA ALA A 208 20.60 -12.29 23.72
C ALA A 208 19.42 -11.86 22.80
N TRP A 209 19.55 -10.74 22.09
CA TRP A 209 18.53 -10.16 21.22
C TRP A 209 19.11 -9.99 19.81
N VAL A 210 18.62 -10.77 18.85
CA VAL A 210 19.22 -10.82 17.50
C VAL A 210 18.15 -10.60 16.44
N GLY A 211 18.44 -9.75 15.43
CA GLY A 211 17.52 -9.46 14.31
C GLY A 211 18.20 -9.45 12.96
N GLY A 212 17.69 -10.23 11.99
CA GLY A 212 18.12 -10.20 10.59
C GLY A 212 16.98 -9.81 9.67
N PHE A 213 17.09 -8.64 9.00
CA PHE A 213 16.10 -8.10 8.08
C PHE A 213 16.58 -8.26 6.65
N SER A 214 15.90 -9.09 5.83
CA SER A 214 16.33 -9.43 4.46
C SER A 214 17.80 -9.84 4.37
N SER A 215 18.24 -10.80 5.19
CA SER A 215 19.65 -11.18 5.32
C SER A 215 20.26 -11.60 3.97
N ALA A 216 21.48 -11.11 3.70
CA ALA A 216 22.18 -11.27 2.43
C ALA A 216 23.01 -12.58 2.35
N PRO A 217 23.65 -12.91 1.20
CA PRO A 217 24.41 -14.14 1.00
C PRO A 217 25.63 -14.34 1.91
N ASN A 218 26.07 -13.34 2.66
CA ASN A 218 27.10 -13.46 3.71
C ASN A 218 26.61 -14.22 4.94
N THR A 219 25.31 -14.54 5.04
CA THR A 219 24.73 -15.33 6.13
C THR A 219 25.25 -16.76 6.06
N LYS A 220 25.83 -17.25 7.15
CA LYS A 220 26.29 -18.64 7.30
C LYS A 220 25.14 -19.63 7.09
N GLN A 221 25.48 -20.90 6.83
CA GLN A 221 24.44 -21.93 6.74
C GLN A 221 23.76 -22.13 8.10
N PRO A 222 22.47 -22.50 8.12
CA PRO A 222 21.71 -22.58 9.37
C PRO A 222 22.33 -23.47 10.45
N ALA A 223 22.94 -24.59 10.08
CA ALA A 223 23.64 -25.49 11.02
C ALA A 223 24.93 -24.86 11.60
N GLU A 224 25.55 -23.93 10.89
CA GLU A 224 26.71 -23.16 11.37
C GLU A 224 26.28 -21.98 12.24
N LEU A 225 25.10 -21.39 11.96
CA LEU A 225 24.52 -20.33 12.78
C LEU A 225 24.10 -20.85 14.16
N VAL A 226 23.50 -22.02 14.20
CA VAL A 226 22.98 -22.62 15.44
C VAL A 226 23.46 -24.08 15.53
N PRO A 227 24.75 -24.29 15.86
CA PRO A 227 25.31 -25.65 16.02
C PRO A 227 24.75 -26.37 17.25
N ASP A 228 24.32 -25.64 18.27
CA ASP A 228 23.69 -26.13 19.49
C ASP A 228 22.34 -25.44 19.73
N ALA A 229 21.27 -26.12 19.34
CA ALA A 229 19.91 -25.62 19.49
C ALA A 229 19.47 -25.46 20.96
N ALA A 230 19.99 -26.31 21.87
CA ALA A 230 19.66 -26.22 23.29
C ALA A 230 20.30 -24.98 23.93
N LYS A 231 21.56 -24.70 23.61
CA LYS A 231 22.24 -23.46 24.02
C LYS A 231 21.53 -22.22 23.48
N ALA A 232 21.14 -22.23 22.19
CA ALA A 232 20.42 -21.10 21.59
C ALA A 232 19.07 -20.84 22.27
N LYS A 233 18.29 -21.89 22.56
CA LYS A 233 17.02 -21.78 23.31
C LYS A 233 17.19 -21.20 24.71
N GLY A 234 18.26 -21.55 25.41
CA GLY A 234 18.50 -21.06 26.77
C GLY A 234 19.02 -19.62 26.83
N ALA A 235 19.77 -19.19 25.82
CA ALA A 235 20.44 -17.89 25.80
C ALA A 235 19.64 -16.76 25.12
N LEU A 236 18.90 -17.07 24.04
CA LEU A 236 18.17 -16.06 23.28
C LEU A 236 16.92 -15.57 24.01
N LYS A 237 16.78 -14.26 24.09
CA LYS A 237 15.58 -13.56 24.54
C LYS A 237 14.69 -13.18 23.36
N LEU A 238 15.28 -12.89 22.18
CA LEU A 238 14.60 -12.64 20.93
C LEU A 238 15.48 -13.05 19.76
N LEU A 239 14.93 -13.82 18.84
CA LEU A 239 15.49 -14.01 17.52
C LEU A 239 14.44 -13.59 16.49
N TRP A 240 14.75 -12.56 15.71
CA TRP A 240 13.86 -12.00 14.70
C TRP A 240 14.42 -12.25 13.31
N LEU A 241 13.64 -12.92 12.48
CA LEU A 241 13.92 -13.09 11.06
C LEU A 241 12.82 -12.43 10.26
N SER A 242 13.18 -11.62 9.26
CA SER A 242 12.21 -11.08 8.31
C SER A 242 12.74 -10.99 6.90
N CYS A 243 11.84 -11.05 5.92
CA CYS A 243 12.15 -10.82 4.51
C CYS A 243 10.89 -10.40 3.76
N GLY A 244 11.03 -9.59 2.71
CA GLY A 244 9.90 -9.26 1.84
C GLY A 244 9.55 -10.43 0.91
N ASN A 245 8.27 -10.63 0.60
CA ASN A 245 7.82 -11.69 -0.32
C ASN A 245 8.16 -11.41 -1.80
N LYS A 246 8.69 -10.23 -2.09
CA LYS A 246 9.22 -9.82 -3.40
C LYS A 246 10.74 -9.66 -3.39
N ASP A 247 11.38 -10.05 -2.31
CA ASP A 247 12.83 -10.02 -2.16
C ASP A 247 13.45 -11.30 -2.71
N ASN A 248 14.30 -11.17 -3.72
CA ASN A 248 14.99 -12.31 -4.34
C ASN A 248 15.97 -13.03 -3.38
N LEU A 249 16.26 -12.45 -2.21
CA LEU A 249 17.10 -13.06 -1.18
C LEU A 249 16.31 -13.88 -0.15
N ILE A 250 14.97 -13.93 -0.26
CA ILE A 250 14.09 -14.59 0.72
C ILE A 250 14.49 -16.03 1.03
N GLY A 251 15.00 -16.76 0.04
CA GLY A 251 15.46 -18.14 0.23
C GLY A 251 16.54 -18.33 1.30
N ILE A 252 17.30 -17.29 1.63
CA ILE A 252 18.31 -17.30 2.69
C ILE A 252 17.60 -17.33 4.05
N SER A 253 16.69 -16.42 4.28
CA SER A 253 15.92 -16.34 5.52
C SER A 253 14.96 -17.52 5.69
N GLN A 254 14.34 -17.99 4.61
CA GLN A 254 13.50 -19.21 4.62
C GLN A 254 14.26 -20.46 5.05
N ARG A 255 15.50 -20.64 4.58
CA ARG A 255 16.33 -21.80 5.01
C ARG A 255 16.63 -21.74 6.51
N THR A 256 16.96 -20.54 7.01
CA THR A 256 17.21 -20.32 8.43
C THR A 256 15.96 -20.56 9.26
N HIS A 257 14.82 -20.00 8.84
CA HIS A 257 13.51 -20.22 9.48
C HIS A 257 13.16 -21.70 9.58
N ARG A 258 13.21 -22.44 8.46
CA ARG A 258 12.89 -23.88 8.45
C ARG A 258 13.79 -24.67 9.41
N PHE A 259 15.08 -24.42 9.38
CA PHE A 259 16.02 -25.09 10.28
C PHE A 259 15.71 -24.80 11.76
N LEU A 260 15.46 -23.55 12.12
CA LEU A 260 15.11 -23.17 13.49
C LEU A 260 13.80 -23.80 13.94
N LYS A 261 12.80 -23.85 13.07
CA LYS A 261 11.52 -24.52 13.30
C LYS A 261 11.72 -26.01 13.55
N ASP A 262 12.48 -26.70 12.69
CA ASP A 262 12.77 -28.13 12.82
C ASP A 262 13.55 -28.46 14.10
N LYS A 263 14.44 -27.58 14.53
CA LYS A 263 15.17 -27.67 15.79
C LYS A 263 14.40 -27.18 17.00
N GLY A 264 13.20 -26.64 16.80
CA GLY A 264 12.34 -26.08 17.84
C GLY A 264 12.97 -24.88 18.55
N VAL A 265 13.80 -24.07 17.88
CA VAL A 265 14.35 -22.83 18.41
C VAL A 265 13.33 -21.71 18.23
N PRO A 266 12.80 -21.11 19.32
CA PRO A 266 11.83 -20.04 19.23
C PRO A 266 12.37 -18.83 18.47
N HIS A 267 11.61 -18.31 17.51
CA HIS A 267 11.98 -17.14 16.73
C HIS A 267 10.76 -16.51 16.07
N VAL A 268 10.85 -15.22 15.78
CA VAL A 268 9.89 -14.51 14.94
C VAL A 268 10.26 -14.77 13.48
N TRP A 269 9.27 -15.12 12.66
CA TRP A 269 9.36 -15.17 11.22
C TRP A 269 8.31 -14.23 10.63
N ASN A 270 8.75 -13.14 9.98
CA ASN A 270 7.86 -12.13 9.39
C ASN A 270 8.16 -11.94 7.91
N VAL A 271 7.19 -12.25 7.04
CA VAL A 271 7.30 -12.08 5.57
C VAL A 271 6.27 -11.06 5.11
N ASP A 272 6.70 -9.82 4.88
CA ASP A 272 5.81 -8.75 4.43
C ASP A 272 5.70 -8.64 2.90
N GLY A 273 4.88 -7.69 2.43
CA GLY A 273 4.56 -7.52 1.01
C GLY A 273 5.60 -6.76 0.18
N HIS A 274 6.79 -6.49 0.74
CA HIS A 274 7.82 -5.65 0.12
C HIS A 274 8.92 -6.44 -0.60
N GLY A 275 9.87 -5.73 -1.18
CA GLY A 275 11.09 -6.26 -1.79
C GLY A 275 12.30 -6.13 -0.86
N HIS A 276 13.49 -6.10 -1.47
CA HIS A 276 14.75 -5.77 -0.79
C HIS A 276 14.87 -4.25 -0.68
N ASP A 277 14.05 -3.62 0.16
CA ASP A 277 13.86 -2.17 0.13
C ASP A 277 13.71 -1.52 1.52
N ALA A 278 13.84 -0.20 1.50
CA ALA A 278 13.79 0.64 2.70
C ALA A 278 12.48 0.52 3.50
N THR A 279 11.36 0.22 2.85
CA THR A 279 10.06 0.09 3.52
C THR A 279 10.04 -1.17 4.38
N HIS A 280 10.50 -2.31 3.83
CA HIS A 280 10.67 -3.55 4.59
C HIS A 280 11.52 -3.33 5.84
N TRP A 281 12.71 -2.74 5.66
CA TRP A 281 13.66 -2.58 6.76
C TRP A 281 13.16 -1.62 7.85
N ARG A 282 12.58 -0.49 7.46
CA ARG A 282 11.97 0.48 8.37
C ARG A 282 10.82 -0.14 9.19
N ASN A 283 9.94 -0.87 8.53
CA ASN A 283 8.79 -1.50 9.18
C ASN A 283 9.23 -2.57 10.18
N ASN A 284 10.25 -3.36 9.84
CA ASN A 284 10.80 -4.36 10.74
C ASN A 284 11.57 -3.72 11.91
N LEU A 285 12.30 -2.63 11.70
CA LEU A 285 12.89 -1.86 12.81
C LEU A 285 11.81 -1.33 13.77
N TYR A 286 10.69 -0.82 13.24
CA TYR A 286 9.57 -0.34 14.06
C TYR A 286 9.00 -1.45 14.95
N HIS A 287 8.76 -2.64 14.43
CA HIS A 287 8.23 -3.76 15.22
C HIS A 287 9.27 -4.34 16.18
N PHE A 288 10.49 -4.52 15.72
CA PHE A 288 11.59 -5.00 16.53
C PHE A 288 11.86 -4.09 17.74
N SER A 289 11.81 -2.76 17.55
CA SER A 289 12.04 -1.77 18.61
C SER A 289 11.00 -1.79 19.73
N GLN A 290 9.79 -2.29 19.47
CA GLN A 290 8.73 -2.43 20.48
C GLN A 290 8.90 -3.67 21.35
N ILE A 291 9.67 -4.66 20.86
CA ILE A 291 9.81 -5.98 21.47
C ILE A 291 11.18 -6.15 22.14
N VAL A 292 12.23 -5.57 21.54
CA VAL A 292 13.59 -5.68 22.06
C VAL A 292 13.68 -5.13 23.49
N PHE A 293 14.40 -5.85 24.35
CA PHE A 293 14.54 -5.58 25.79
C PHE A 293 13.25 -5.68 26.61
N ASN A 294 12.18 -6.22 26.02
CA ASN A 294 10.94 -6.55 26.71
C ASN A 294 10.72 -8.08 26.65
N GLU A 295 11.14 -8.79 27.69
CA GLU A 295 11.11 -10.27 27.72
C GLU A 295 9.71 -10.86 27.57
N GLN A 296 8.69 -10.18 28.10
CA GLN A 296 7.31 -10.65 27.94
C GLN A 296 6.87 -10.53 26.49
N ALA A 297 7.04 -9.35 25.89
CA ALA A 297 6.70 -9.13 24.49
C ALA A 297 7.50 -10.05 23.55
N ALA A 298 8.77 -10.32 23.86
CA ALA A 298 9.61 -11.23 23.09
C ALA A 298 9.14 -12.69 23.16
N ARG A 299 8.77 -13.16 24.35
CA ARG A 299 8.19 -14.51 24.51
C ARG A 299 6.89 -14.65 23.74
N GLU A 300 6.00 -13.68 23.84
CA GLU A 300 4.74 -13.64 23.09
C GLU A 300 5.00 -13.65 21.58
N ALA A 301 5.92 -12.82 21.11
CA ALA A 301 6.30 -12.70 19.70
C ALA A 301 6.89 -14.00 19.10
N MET A 302 7.70 -14.73 19.86
CA MET A 302 8.34 -15.96 19.43
C MET A 302 7.46 -17.22 19.56
N GLY A 303 6.16 -17.07 19.82
CA GLY A 303 5.24 -18.21 19.93
C GLY A 303 5.31 -18.94 21.27
N GLY A 304 5.47 -18.20 22.36
CA GLY A 304 5.40 -18.68 23.73
C GLY A 304 4.00 -19.12 24.15
N ASN A 305 3.44 -20.09 23.45
CA ASN A 305 2.28 -20.89 23.89
C ASN A 305 2.72 -22.30 24.30
N ALA A 306 3.62 -22.39 25.26
CA ALA A 306 3.88 -23.63 25.98
C ALA A 306 4.03 -23.32 27.47
N GLY A 307 2.94 -22.93 28.07
CA GLY A 307 2.80 -22.70 29.49
C GLY A 307 1.33 -22.42 29.77
N HIS A 308 0.54 -23.47 29.88
CA HIS A 308 -0.82 -23.40 30.36
C HIS A 308 -0.85 -22.71 31.72
N SER A 309 -1.18 -21.43 31.77
CA SER A 309 -1.96 -20.92 32.88
C SER A 309 -3.38 -21.43 32.66
N ASN A 310 -3.96 -22.07 33.67
CA ASN A 310 -5.36 -22.49 33.72
C ASN A 310 -6.30 -21.27 33.61
N ALA A 311 -6.44 -20.75 32.40
CA ALA A 311 -7.64 -20.11 31.94
C ALA A 311 -8.35 -21.15 31.08
N GLY A 312 -9.56 -21.50 31.44
CA GLY A 312 -10.41 -22.39 30.65
C GLY A 312 -10.44 -21.98 29.18
N PRO A 313 -10.92 -22.83 28.26
CA PRO A 313 -10.93 -22.53 26.83
C PRO A 313 -11.53 -21.15 26.64
N ALA A 314 -10.73 -20.24 26.03
CA ALA A 314 -11.21 -18.91 25.69
C ALA A 314 -12.49 -19.08 24.88
N ASP A 315 -13.55 -18.44 25.33
CA ASP A 315 -14.82 -18.39 24.60
C ASP A 315 -14.51 -17.92 23.16
N PRO A 316 -14.74 -18.77 22.13
CA PRO A 316 -14.49 -18.36 20.73
C PRO A 316 -15.31 -17.17 20.30
N ALA A 317 -16.29 -16.74 21.10
CA ALA A 317 -17.07 -15.53 20.93
C ALA A 317 -16.43 -14.32 21.63
N ALA A 318 -15.37 -14.49 22.44
CA ALA A 318 -14.74 -13.37 23.15
C ALA A 318 -14.10 -12.38 22.16
N VAL A 319 -14.48 -11.11 22.28
CA VAL A 319 -13.95 -10.02 21.48
C VAL A 319 -12.51 -9.75 21.90
N PRO A 320 -11.55 -9.66 20.95
CA PRO A 320 -10.17 -9.33 21.27
C PRO A 320 -10.06 -8.01 22.04
N ALA A 321 -9.14 -7.95 23.02
CA ALA A 321 -8.93 -6.76 23.84
C ALA A 321 -8.69 -5.51 22.99
N GLY A 322 -9.33 -4.38 23.36
CA GLY A 322 -9.21 -3.10 22.64
C GLY A 322 -10.20 -2.94 21.47
N ILE A 323 -11.09 -3.88 21.22
CA ILE A 323 -12.19 -3.75 20.27
C ILE A 323 -13.46 -3.32 21.00
N THR A 324 -14.06 -2.20 20.58
CA THR A 324 -15.35 -1.75 21.11
C THR A 324 -16.48 -2.61 20.53
N GLU A 325 -17.33 -3.17 21.41
CA GLU A 325 -18.43 -4.07 21.02
C GLU A 325 -19.75 -3.35 20.69
N ASP A 326 -19.69 -2.31 19.91
CA ASP A 326 -20.85 -1.57 19.41
C ASP A 326 -21.15 -1.87 17.94
N PHE A 327 -20.89 -3.10 17.53
CA PHE A 327 -21.06 -3.56 16.14
C PHE A 327 -22.53 -3.50 15.69
N LYS A 328 -22.71 -2.98 14.45
CA LYS A 328 -24.02 -2.93 13.76
C LYS A 328 -23.88 -3.55 12.37
N PRO A 329 -24.95 -4.21 11.86
CA PRO A 329 -24.95 -4.71 10.49
C PRO A 329 -24.53 -3.64 9.48
N ALA A 330 -23.65 -3.99 8.55
CA ALA A 330 -23.24 -3.07 7.50
C ALA A 330 -24.40 -2.74 6.56
N SER A 331 -24.48 -1.50 6.10
CA SER A 331 -25.52 -1.05 5.15
C SER A 331 -25.44 -1.76 3.79
N THR A 332 -24.33 -2.41 3.50
CA THR A 332 -24.07 -3.21 2.29
C THR A 332 -24.56 -4.66 2.40
N ASN A 333 -25.10 -5.06 3.53
CA ASN A 333 -25.61 -6.42 3.69
C ASN A 333 -26.88 -6.66 2.85
N GLN A 334 -27.08 -7.91 2.45
CA GLN A 334 -28.37 -8.37 1.95
C GLN A 334 -29.48 -8.16 2.99
N PRO A 335 -30.72 -7.90 2.60
CA PRO A 335 -31.83 -7.76 3.54
C PRO A 335 -31.90 -8.94 4.53
N GLY A 336 -31.99 -8.63 5.84
CA GLY A 336 -32.07 -9.61 6.91
C GLY A 336 -30.77 -10.33 7.27
N LYS A 337 -29.62 -9.89 6.74
CA LYS A 337 -28.30 -10.42 7.07
C LYS A 337 -27.62 -9.55 8.14
N GLU A 338 -27.19 -10.22 9.21
CA GLU A 338 -26.55 -9.56 10.37
C GLU A 338 -25.06 -9.29 10.17
N TYR A 339 -24.38 -10.01 9.26
CA TYR A 339 -22.94 -9.88 9.01
C TYR A 339 -22.66 -9.59 7.55
N PRO A 340 -21.51 -8.91 7.27
CA PRO A 340 -20.56 -8.31 8.21
C PRO A 340 -21.16 -7.16 9.04
N GLN A 341 -20.55 -6.89 10.19
CA GLN A 341 -20.91 -5.79 11.07
C GLN A 341 -19.76 -4.78 11.17
N VAL A 342 -20.08 -3.51 11.40
CA VAL A 342 -19.09 -2.44 11.55
C VAL A 342 -19.29 -1.76 12.90
N ASN A 343 -18.21 -1.42 13.62
CA ASN A 343 -18.23 -0.71 14.89
C ASN A 343 -17.79 0.76 14.76
N SER A 344 -17.90 1.54 15.85
CA SER A 344 -17.49 2.95 15.89
C SER A 344 -16.00 3.19 15.65
N GLN A 345 -15.16 2.16 15.77
CA GLN A 345 -13.72 2.23 15.45
C GLN A 345 -13.42 1.98 13.95
N GLY A 346 -14.43 1.78 13.11
CA GLY A 346 -14.25 1.39 11.71
C GLY A 346 -13.77 -0.06 11.51
N ARG A 347 -13.89 -0.92 12.53
CA ARG A 347 -13.56 -2.35 12.42
C ARG A 347 -14.74 -3.12 11.88
N VAL A 348 -14.45 -4.11 11.04
CA VAL A 348 -15.46 -5.01 10.49
C VAL A 348 -15.36 -6.37 11.17
N LYS A 349 -16.48 -6.86 11.71
CA LYS A 349 -16.65 -8.19 12.28
C LYS A 349 -17.32 -9.10 11.27
N PHE A 350 -16.69 -10.21 10.97
CA PHE A 350 -17.23 -11.26 10.10
C PHE A 350 -17.66 -12.47 10.91
N ARG A 351 -18.73 -13.12 10.47
CA ARG A 351 -19.15 -14.44 10.93
C ARG A 351 -19.49 -15.29 9.71
N ILE A 352 -18.67 -16.31 9.45
CA ILE A 352 -18.75 -17.14 8.25
C ILE A 352 -18.98 -18.59 8.65
N VAL A 353 -20.10 -19.16 8.23
CA VAL A 353 -20.45 -20.56 8.52
C VAL A 353 -19.78 -21.45 7.47
N ALA A 354 -18.72 -22.12 7.86
CA ALA A 354 -17.94 -23.05 7.05
C ALA A 354 -17.40 -24.18 7.92
N PRO A 355 -18.26 -25.13 8.37
CA PRO A 355 -17.89 -26.11 9.39
C PRO A 355 -16.80 -27.07 8.94
N GLU A 356 -16.72 -27.38 7.65
CA GLU A 356 -15.71 -28.31 7.11
C GLU A 356 -14.40 -27.62 6.66
N ALA A 357 -14.37 -26.26 6.66
CA ALA A 357 -13.18 -25.51 6.23
C ALA A 357 -12.02 -25.70 7.22
N LYS A 358 -10.82 -25.80 6.65
CA LYS A 358 -9.55 -25.83 7.41
C LYS A 358 -9.04 -24.44 7.73
N SER A 359 -9.39 -23.44 6.89
CA SER A 359 -9.02 -22.05 7.06
C SER A 359 -10.10 -21.15 6.49
N VAL A 360 -10.41 -20.06 7.21
CA VAL A 360 -11.30 -19.00 6.74
C VAL A 360 -10.66 -17.65 7.03
N GLY A 361 -10.84 -16.70 6.12
CA GLY A 361 -10.37 -15.33 6.25
C GLY A 361 -11.06 -14.42 5.25
N VAL A 362 -10.54 -13.21 5.11
CA VAL A 362 -11.00 -12.21 4.12
C VAL A 362 -9.80 -11.59 3.41
N THR A 363 -10.06 -10.93 2.26
CA THR A 363 -9.00 -10.31 1.46
C THR A 363 -8.49 -8.98 2.01
N PHE A 364 -9.06 -8.48 3.10
CA PHE A 364 -8.48 -7.33 3.79
C PHE A 364 -7.08 -7.67 4.29
N ARG A 365 -6.13 -6.81 3.96
CA ARG A 365 -4.80 -6.87 4.57
C ARG A 365 -4.98 -6.64 6.07
N ASP A 366 -4.31 -7.46 6.90
CA ASP A 366 -4.29 -7.28 8.36
C ASP A 366 -5.62 -7.54 9.09
N SER A 367 -6.44 -8.45 8.58
CA SER A 367 -7.52 -9.04 9.38
C SER A 367 -6.94 -9.93 10.49
N THR A 368 -7.60 -9.98 11.65
CA THR A 368 -7.25 -10.97 12.67
C THR A 368 -7.41 -12.38 12.11
N PRO A 369 -6.62 -13.35 12.57
CA PRO A 369 -6.91 -14.75 12.27
C PRO A 369 -8.36 -15.07 12.66
N PHE A 370 -9.09 -15.75 11.76
CA PHE A 370 -10.45 -16.18 12.07
C PHE A 370 -10.39 -17.39 13.01
N THR A 371 -11.22 -17.33 14.05
CA THR A 371 -11.34 -18.41 15.06
C THR A 371 -12.63 -19.17 14.81
N LYS A 372 -12.55 -20.50 14.74
CA LYS A 372 -13.70 -21.38 14.56
C LYS A 372 -14.41 -21.62 15.88
N GLY A 373 -15.68 -21.27 15.94
CA GLY A 373 -16.55 -21.55 17.10
C GLY A 373 -17.07 -22.98 17.14
N PRO A 374 -17.66 -23.41 18.26
CA PRO A 374 -18.24 -24.74 18.42
C PRO A 374 -19.45 -24.99 17.50
N ASP A 375 -20.08 -23.95 17.01
CA ASP A 375 -21.17 -23.97 16.04
C ASP A 375 -20.69 -24.10 14.58
N GLY A 376 -19.38 -24.27 14.37
CA GLY A 376 -18.76 -24.36 13.04
C GLY A 376 -18.62 -23.02 12.32
N ALA A 377 -19.04 -21.90 12.94
CA ALA A 377 -18.86 -20.59 12.37
C ALA A 377 -17.47 -20.02 12.70
N TRP A 378 -16.92 -19.27 11.76
CA TRP A 378 -15.64 -18.59 11.88
C TRP A 378 -15.86 -17.11 12.15
N ILE A 379 -15.24 -16.56 13.19
CA ILE A 379 -15.31 -15.15 13.56
C ILE A 379 -13.94 -14.50 13.37
N GLY A 380 -13.93 -13.35 12.74
CA GLY A 380 -12.71 -12.55 12.53
C GLY A 380 -13.02 -11.06 12.45
N TYR A 381 -11.99 -10.25 12.68
CA TYR A 381 -12.10 -8.79 12.72
C TYR A 381 -11.04 -8.16 11.81
N THR A 382 -11.38 -7.01 11.19
CA THR A 382 -10.38 -6.18 10.53
C THR A 382 -9.64 -5.28 11.52
N ARG A 383 -8.52 -4.69 11.09
CA ARG A 383 -8.07 -3.43 11.69
C ARG A 383 -9.13 -2.34 11.45
N PRO A 384 -9.04 -1.17 12.13
CA PRO A 384 -9.79 0.00 11.69
C PRO A 384 -9.56 0.25 10.20
N LEU A 385 -10.63 0.31 9.43
CA LEU A 385 -10.63 0.71 8.04
C LEU A 385 -10.97 2.20 7.96
N ASP A 386 -10.53 2.84 6.88
CA ASP A 386 -10.93 4.21 6.58
C ASP A 386 -12.44 4.29 6.31
N GLU A 387 -13.04 5.47 6.50
CA GLU A 387 -14.44 5.72 6.20
C GLU A 387 -14.74 5.50 4.71
N GLY A 388 -15.88 4.93 4.39
CA GLY A 388 -16.35 4.71 3.03
C GLY A 388 -16.41 3.25 2.60
N PHE A 389 -16.44 3.02 1.29
CA PHE A 389 -16.70 1.72 0.69
C PHE A 389 -15.42 0.92 0.43
N HIS A 390 -15.42 -0.34 0.84
CA HIS A 390 -14.30 -1.27 0.65
C HIS A 390 -14.74 -2.57 -0.03
N TYR A 391 -14.02 -2.97 -1.08
CA TYR A 391 -14.19 -4.29 -1.68
C TYR A 391 -13.53 -5.38 -0.83
N TYR A 392 -14.17 -6.56 -0.75
CA TYR A 392 -13.57 -7.74 -0.13
C TYR A 392 -14.06 -9.03 -0.77
N ALA A 393 -13.37 -10.13 -0.48
CA ALA A 393 -13.83 -11.48 -0.70
C ALA A 393 -13.55 -12.33 0.55
N ILE A 394 -14.31 -13.40 0.73
CA ILE A 394 -14.03 -14.43 1.72
C ILE A 394 -12.97 -15.37 1.14
N LYS A 395 -12.05 -15.81 1.98
CA LYS A 395 -11.07 -16.86 1.69
C LYS A 395 -11.46 -18.12 2.43
N ILE A 396 -11.75 -19.21 1.73
CA ILE A 396 -12.05 -20.52 2.30
C ILE A 396 -11.08 -21.52 1.71
N ASP A 397 -10.20 -22.09 2.53
CA ASP A 397 -9.16 -23.04 2.12
C ASP A 397 -8.32 -22.58 0.92
N GLY A 398 -8.05 -21.28 0.85
CA GLY A 398 -7.30 -20.64 -0.23
C GLY A 398 -8.13 -20.14 -1.42
N ALA A 399 -9.38 -20.57 -1.56
CA ALA A 399 -10.28 -20.05 -2.59
C ALA A 399 -10.86 -18.69 -2.20
N GLU A 400 -10.88 -17.74 -3.13
CA GLU A 400 -11.55 -16.45 -2.96
C GLU A 400 -12.97 -16.53 -3.51
N VAL A 401 -13.95 -16.30 -2.64
CA VAL A 401 -15.39 -16.35 -2.98
C VAL A 401 -16.11 -15.09 -2.49
N PRO A 402 -17.18 -14.65 -3.18
CA PRO A 402 -18.01 -13.59 -2.67
C PRO A 402 -18.71 -13.99 -1.36
N ASP A 403 -18.93 -13.02 -0.47
CA ASP A 403 -19.74 -13.21 0.73
C ASP A 403 -21.23 -13.24 0.36
N PRO A 404 -21.96 -14.33 0.61
CA PRO A 404 -23.38 -14.42 0.31
C PRO A 404 -24.25 -13.48 1.17
N ASN A 405 -23.69 -12.90 2.22
CA ASN A 405 -24.40 -11.92 3.05
C ASN A 405 -24.27 -10.48 2.53
N SER A 406 -23.29 -10.20 1.67
CA SER A 406 -23.09 -8.89 1.07
C SER A 406 -23.92 -8.74 -0.21
N ARG A 407 -24.38 -7.54 -0.53
CA ARG A 407 -24.76 -7.19 -1.90
C ARG A 407 -23.54 -7.33 -2.80
N TYR A 408 -23.76 -7.52 -4.10
CA TYR A 408 -22.67 -7.66 -5.05
C TYR A 408 -22.34 -6.34 -5.72
N TYR A 409 -21.04 -6.13 -5.89
CA TYR A 409 -20.44 -4.95 -6.49
C TYR A 409 -19.41 -5.38 -7.53
N PHE A 410 -19.36 -4.68 -8.65
CA PHE A 410 -18.32 -4.93 -9.65
C PHE A 410 -17.07 -4.09 -9.32
N GLY A 411 -15.96 -4.78 -9.13
CA GLY A 411 -14.64 -4.16 -8.89
C GLY A 411 -13.54 -5.20 -9.07
N ALA A 412 -12.33 -4.77 -9.34
CA ALA A 412 -11.19 -5.65 -9.64
C ALA A 412 -11.50 -6.66 -10.77
N ASN A 413 -12.22 -6.22 -11.81
CA ASN A 413 -12.69 -7.00 -12.98
C ASN A 413 -13.61 -8.19 -12.65
N ARG A 414 -14.28 -8.17 -11.51
CA ARG A 414 -15.21 -9.24 -11.11
C ARG A 414 -16.35 -8.72 -10.23
N TRP A 415 -17.42 -9.50 -10.17
CA TRP A 415 -18.44 -9.33 -9.15
C TRP A 415 -17.93 -9.87 -7.81
N GLY A 416 -18.10 -9.12 -6.75
CA GLY A 416 -17.62 -9.45 -5.41
C GLY A 416 -18.42 -8.76 -4.32
N SER A 417 -17.90 -8.80 -3.10
CA SER A 417 -18.54 -8.24 -1.92
C SER A 417 -18.01 -6.86 -1.60
N GLY A 418 -18.80 -6.08 -0.89
CA GLY A 418 -18.41 -4.77 -0.38
C GLY A 418 -18.91 -4.53 1.04
N VAL A 419 -18.17 -3.72 1.78
CA VAL A 419 -18.58 -3.23 3.09
C VAL A 419 -18.44 -1.71 3.14
N GLU A 420 -19.42 -1.04 3.70
CA GLU A 420 -19.39 0.40 3.94
C GLU A 420 -19.03 0.65 5.40
N VAL A 421 -17.92 1.35 5.65
CA VAL A 421 -17.60 1.93 6.95
C VAL A 421 -18.27 3.30 7.02
N PRO A 422 -19.17 3.55 7.99
CA PRO A 422 -19.89 4.81 8.06
C PRO A 422 -18.96 6.03 8.11
N ALA A 423 -19.14 6.96 7.18
CA ALA A 423 -18.38 8.20 7.15
C ALA A 423 -19.05 9.27 8.03
N HIS A 424 -18.25 10.12 8.68
CA HIS A 424 -18.76 11.20 9.52
C HIS A 424 -19.59 12.23 8.72
N ASP A 425 -19.37 12.35 7.42
CA ASP A 425 -20.08 13.23 6.50
C ASP A 425 -21.00 12.48 5.52
N ALA A 426 -21.40 11.24 5.83
CA ALA A 426 -22.24 10.40 4.96
C ALA A 426 -23.58 11.05 4.55
N ASP A 427 -24.01 12.09 5.25
CA ASP A 427 -25.26 12.81 4.98
C ASP A 427 -25.39 13.31 3.53
N PHE A 428 -24.29 13.66 2.85
CA PHE A 428 -24.37 14.21 1.49
C PHE A 428 -24.76 13.15 0.43
N TYR A 429 -24.60 11.85 0.70
CA TYR A 429 -25.06 10.76 -0.15
C TYR A 429 -26.10 9.83 0.51
N ALA A 430 -26.62 10.23 1.66
CA ALA A 430 -27.72 9.50 2.31
C ALA A 430 -29.02 9.61 1.50
N VAL A 431 -29.87 8.59 1.64
CA VAL A 431 -31.25 8.66 1.15
C VAL A 431 -32.00 9.64 2.03
N LYS A 432 -32.55 10.70 1.43
CA LYS A 432 -33.32 11.76 2.11
C LYS A 432 -34.74 11.80 1.58
N ASP A 433 -35.63 12.43 2.33
CA ASP A 433 -37.00 12.71 1.88
C ASP A 433 -37.01 13.96 0.96
N VAL A 434 -36.50 13.74 -0.26
CA VAL A 434 -36.42 14.75 -1.32
C VAL A 434 -36.85 14.11 -2.65
N PRO A 435 -37.23 14.88 -3.68
CA PRO A 435 -37.47 14.33 -5.00
C PRO A 435 -36.24 13.61 -5.55
N HIS A 436 -36.41 12.39 -6.04
CA HIS A 436 -35.34 11.57 -6.57
C HIS A 436 -35.38 11.49 -8.10
N GLY A 437 -34.17 11.50 -8.70
CA GLY A 437 -33.99 11.20 -10.09
C GLY A 437 -34.07 9.67 -10.37
N GLN A 438 -33.87 9.31 -11.61
CA GLN A 438 -33.89 7.89 -12.05
C GLN A 438 -32.58 7.53 -12.75
N VAL A 439 -32.10 6.31 -12.54
CA VAL A 439 -30.99 5.73 -13.31
C VAL A 439 -31.58 4.78 -14.33
N ARG A 440 -31.43 5.11 -15.62
CA ARG A 440 -31.97 4.35 -16.76
C ARG A 440 -30.86 3.55 -17.42
N GLU A 441 -31.05 2.26 -17.55
CA GLU A 441 -30.16 1.41 -18.34
C GLU A 441 -30.52 1.54 -19.82
N ILE A 442 -29.51 1.78 -20.66
CA ILE A 442 -29.67 1.83 -22.12
C ILE A 442 -28.66 0.90 -22.80
N LEU A 443 -29.07 0.38 -23.97
CA LEU A 443 -28.19 -0.33 -24.89
C LEU A 443 -28.06 0.50 -26.18
N PHE A 444 -26.81 0.68 -26.62
CA PHE A 444 -26.54 1.33 -27.91
C PHE A 444 -25.62 0.45 -28.77
N LYS A 445 -25.81 0.52 -30.07
CA LYS A 445 -24.96 -0.19 -31.02
C LYS A 445 -23.67 0.57 -31.21
N SER A 446 -22.55 -0.04 -30.87
CA SER A 446 -21.23 0.50 -31.18
C SER A 446 -20.70 -0.14 -32.46
N THR A 447 -20.55 0.68 -33.48
CA THR A 447 -20.04 0.25 -34.79
C THR A 447 -18.55 -0.04 -34.73
N SER A 448 -17.82 0.78 -33.99
CA SER A 448 -16.36 0.67 -33.84
C SER A 448 -15.95 -0.61 -33.10
N THR A 449 -16.70 -1.01 -32.07
CA THR A 449 -16.46 -2.27 -31.32
C THR A 449 -17.23 -3.45 -31.88
N LYS A 450 -18.14 -3.24 -32.84
CA LYS A 450 -19.02 -4.25 -33.45
C LYS A 450 -19.91 -4.98 -32.43
N THR A 451 -20.23 -4.35 -31.31
CA THR A 451 -21.03 -4.91 -30.21
C THR A 451 -22.15 -3.97 -29.80
N HIS A 452 -23.10 -4.48 -29.00
CA HIS A 452 -23.98 -3.62 -28.22
C HIS A 452 -23.29 -3.29 -26.90
N ARG A 453 -23.26 -2.02 -26.55
CA ARG A 453 -22.69 -1.52 -25.32
C ARG A 453 -23.77 -0.95 -24.43
N ARG A 454 -23.57 -1.04 -23.13
CA ARG A 454 -24.49 -0.53 -22.11
C ARG A 454 -23.99 0.80 -21.57
N ALA A 455 -24.93 1.66 -21.21
CA ALA A 455 -24.66 2.83 -20.37
C ALA A 455 -25.82 3.05 -19.40
N PHE A 456 -25.54 3.72 -18.29
CA PHE A 456 -26.55 4.20 -17.36
C PHE A 456 -26.69 5.72 -17.51
N VAL A 457 -27.94 6.18 -17.55
CA VAL A 457 -28.25 7.60 -17.65
C VAL A 457 -29.05 8.00 -16.41
N TYR A 458 -28.44 8.80 -15.54
CA TYR A 458 -29.19 9.47 -14.49
C TYR A 458 -29.97 10.63 -15.10
N THR A 459 -31.27 10.66 -14.85
CA THR A 459 -32.17 11.78 -15.19
C THR A 459 -32.61 12.45 -13.89
N PRO A 460 -32.50 13.80 -13.78
CA PRO A 460 -32.76 14.50 -12.52
C PRO A 460 -34.25 14.48 -12.14
N PRO A 461 -34.59 14.78 -10.87
CA PRO A 461 -35.97 14.86 -10.42
C PRO A 461 -36.83 15.77 -11.32
N GLY A 462 -38.05 15.34 -11.65
CA GLY A 462 -38.96 16.06 -12.53
C GLY A 462 -38.59 16.02 -14.01
N TYR A 463 -37.63 15.17 -14.42
CA TYR A 463 -37.25 15.05 -15.82
C TYR A 463 -38.43 14.70 -16.73
N ASP A 464 -39.24 13.69 -16.41
CA ASP A 464 -40.36 13.26 -17.26
C ASP A 464 -41.55 14.21 -17.23
N GLU A 465 -41.69 15.01 -16.17
CA GLU A 465 -42.75 16.02 -16.01
C GLU A 465 -42.53 17.28 -16.84
N LYS A 466 -41.31 17.52 -17.35
CA LYS A 466 -40.91 18.72 -18.07
C LYS A 466 -40.47 18.39 -19.51
N PRO A 467 -41.38 17.99 -20.41
CA PRO A 467 -41.03 17.45 -21.72
C PRO A 467 -40.27 18.42 -22.64
N ASN A 468 -40.43 19.74 -22.43
CA ASN A 468 -39.78 20.76 -23.24
C ASN A 468 -38.44 21.24 -22.68
N GLN A 469 -38.08 20.83 -21.47
CA GLN A 469 -36.82 21.25 -20.84
C GLN A 469 -35.65 20.42 -21.36
N ARG A 470 -34.57 21.09 -21.78
CA ARG A 470 -33.30 20.46 -22.14
C ARG A 470 -32.28 20.64 -21.04
N TYR A 471 -31.44 19.62 -20.86
CA TYR A 471 -30.51 19.52 -19.73
C TYR A 471 -29.07 19.42 -20.24
N PRO A 472 -28.10 20.06 -19.57
CA PRO A 472 -26.70 19.75 -19.82
C PRO A 472 -26.38 18.30 -19.41
N VAL A 473 -25.22 17.76 -19.85
CA VAL A 473 -24.84 16.37 -19.68
C VAL A 473 -23.43 16.28 -19.11
N LEU A 474 -23.26 15.53 -18.02
CA LEU A 474 -21.98 15.08 -17.50
C LEU A 474 -21.73 13.63 -17.96
N TYR A 475 -20.65 13.39 -18.70
CA TYR A 475 -20.13 12.06 -18.99
C TYR A 475 -19.13 11.69 -17.89
N LEU A 476 -19.49 10.68 -17.05
CA LEU A 476 -18.79 10.35 -15.81
C LEU A 476 -18.20 8.94 -15.88
N GLN A 477 -16.86 8.85 -15.89
CA GLN A 477 -16.13 7.61 -16.15
C GLN A 477 -15.65 6.93 -14.86
N HIS A 478 -15.70 5.60 -14.86
CA HIS A 478 -15.21 4.74 -13.79
C HIS A 478 -13.70 4.52 -13.85
N GLY A 479 -13.13 3.82 -12.84
CA GLY A 479 -11.72 3.48 -12.74
C GLY A 479 -11.37 2.11 -13.37
N PHE A 480 -10.07 1.82 -13.36
CA PHE A 480 -9.58 0.52 -13.83
C PHE A 480 -10.12 -0.63 -12.99
N GLY A 481 -10.62 -1.66 -13.65
CA GLY A 481 -11.21 -2.83 -12.99
C GLY A 481 -12.64 -2.63 -12.49
N GLU A 482 -13.28 -1.50 -12.80
CA GLU A 482 -14.68 -1.20 -12.54
C GLU A 482 -15.48 -1.19 -13.85
N ASN A 483 -16.73 -0.84 -13.80
CA ASN A 483 -17.60 -0.76 -14.96
C ASN A 483 -18.66 0.35 -14.79
N GLU A 484 -19.61 0.40 -15.70
CA GLU A 484 -20.70 1.38 -15.75
C GLU A 484 -21.60 1.40 -14.50
N TYR A 485 -21.58 0.36 -13.66
CA TYR A 485 -22.31 0.32 -12.38
C TYR A 485 -21.64 1.16 -11.29
N GLY A 486 -20.31 1.34 -11.35
CA GLY A 486 -19.54 1.90 -10.25
C GLY A 486 -20.10 3.21 -9.70
N TRP A 487 -20.31 4.21 -10.53
CA TRP A 487 -20.80 5.51 -10.09
C TRP A 487 -22.24 5.50 -9.59
N SER A 488 -23.12 4.67 -10.17
CA SER A 488 -24.52 4.57 -9.74
C SER A 488 -24.69 3.78 -8.44
N VAL A 489 -23.81 2.78 -8.18
CA VAL A 489 -23.90 1.88 -7.04
C VAL A 489 -22.91 2.32 -5.93
N GLN A 490 -21.61 2.06 -6.09
CA GLN A 490 -20.62 2.41 -5.06
C GLN A 490 -20.43 3.93 -4.93
N GLY A 491 -20.53 4.65 -6.04
CA GLY A 491 -20.38 6.10 -6.10
C GLY A 491 -21.54 6.90 -5.57
N HIS A 492 -22.74 6.31 -5.46
CA HIS A 492 -23.98 7.00 -5.06
C HIS A 492 -24.27 8.30 -5.84
N ALA A 493 -23.84 8.38 -7.11
CA ALA A 493 -23.92 9.61 -7.88
C ALA A 493 -25.33 10.19 -7.96
N GLY A 494 -26.36 9.33 -8.10
CA GLY A 494 -27.77 9.75 -8.11
C GLY A 494 -28.17 10.44 -6.82
N LEU A 495 -27.89 9.85 -5.66
CA LEU A 495 -28.25 10.40 -4.34
C LEU A 495 -27.50 11.70 -4.04
N ILE A 496 -26.20 11.77 -4.40
CA ILE A 496 -25.43 13.01 -4.28
C ILE A 496 -26.10 14.15 -5.08
N LEU A 497 -26.50 13.88 -6.31
CA LEU A 497 -27.13 14.89 -7.15
C LEU A 497 -28.54 15.25 -6.69
N ASP A 498 -29.35 14.28 -6.27
CA ASP A 498 -30.69 14.52 -5.71
C ASP A 498 -30.61 15.47 -4.52
N ASN A 499 -29.69 15.19 -3.56
CA ASN A 499 -29.47 16.00 -2.38
C ASN A 499 -28.98 17.43 -2.74
N LEU A 500 -28.05 17.55 -3.69
CA LEU A 500 -27.54 18.84 -4.13
C LEU A 500 -28.58 19.67 -4.92
N ILE A 501 -29.42 19.01 -5.73
CA ILE A 501 -30.50 19.67 -6.46
C ILE A 501 -31.57 20.15 -5.49
N ALA A 502 -32.00 19.30 -4.53
CA ALA A 502 -32.97 19.66 -3.51
C ALA A 502 -32.49 20.81 -2.62
N ALA A 503 -31.18 20.86 -2.30
CA ALA A 503 -30.57 21.96 -1.56
C ALA A 503 -30.39 23.24 -2.41
N GLY A 504 -30.72 23.22 -3.70
CA GLY A 504 -30.51 24.35 -4.61
C GLY A 504 -29.04 24.71 -4.92
N THR A 505 -28.11 23.82 -4.55
CA THR A 505 -26.68 24.07 -4.71
C THR A 505 -26.16 23.72 -6.11
N THR A 506 -26.86 22.84 -6.82
CA THR A 506 -26.58 22.55 -8.22
C THR A 506 -27.85 22.59 -9.07
N ARG A 507 -27.69 22.97 -10.33
CA ARG A 507 -28.78 22.90 -11.32
C ARG A 507 -28.98 21.44 -11.78
N PRO A 508 -30.20 21.05 -12.21
CA PRO A 508 -30.42 19.73 -12.79
C PRO A 508 -29.63 19.50 -14.08
N PHE A 509 -28.99 18.34 -14.21
CA PHE A 509 -28.33 17.87 -15.44
C PHE A 509 -28.38 16.35 -15.54
N LEU A 510 -28.15 15.81 -16.72
CA LEU A 510 -28.05 14.37 -16.98
C LEU A 510 -26.63 13.89 -16.62
N VAL A 511 -26.52 12.62 -16.14
CA VAL A 511 -25.21 11.97 -16.02
C VAL A 511 -25.21 10.68 -16.82
N VAL A 512 -24.21 10.52 -17.68
CA VAL A 512 -24.01 9.33 -18.49
C VAL A 512 -22.81 8.57 -17.98
N MET A 513 -23.01 7.36 -17.52
CA MET A 513 -22.01 6.42 -16.98
C MET A 513 -21.90 5.25 -17.92
N THR A 514 -20.74 5.04 -18.54
CA THR A 514 -20.54 3.97 -19.52
C THR A 514 -19.25 3.22 -19.25
N TYR A 515 -19.15 2.01 -19.79
CA TYR A 515 -17.93 1.22 -19.71
C TYR A 515 -16.82 1.85 -20.57
N GLY A 516 -15.76 2.32 -19.92
CA GLY A 516 -14.67 3.04 -20.57
C GLY A 516 -13.68 2.17 -21.33
N MET A 517 -13.70 0.84 -21.13
CA MET A 517 -12.74 -0.06 -21.76
C MET A 517 -13.29 -0.64 -23.07
N THR A 518 -12.45 -0.71 -24.09
CA THR A 518 -12.80 -1.22 -25.43
C THR A 518 -12.01 -2.45 -25.83
N ASN A 519 -10.98 -2.81 -25.08
CA ASN A 519 -10.16 -4.01 -25.26
C ASN A 519 -10.05 -4.77 -23.93
N GLU A 520 -9.85 -6.08 -24.03
CA GLU A 520 -9.55 -6.88 -22.84
C GLU A 520 -8.19 -6.51 -22.28
N ILE A 521 -8.18 -6.03 -21.05
CA ILE A 521 -6.95 -5.71 -20.32
C ILE A 521 -6.88 -6.59 -19.08
N ARG A 522 -5.75 -7.23 -18.86
CA ARG A 522 -5.49 -8.01 -17.64
C ARG A 522 -5.29 -7.07 -16.46
N PHE A 523 -5.79 -7.47 -15.31
CA PHE A 523 -5.57 -6.72 -14.07
C PHE A 523 -4.05 -6.50 -13.84
N GLY A 524 -3.65 -5.25 -13.61
CA GLY A 524 -2.25 -4.85 -13.50
C GLY A 524 -1.60 -4.33 -14.80
N ALA A 525 -2.24 -4.51 -15.95
CA ALA A 525 -1.72 -4.09 -17.26
C ALA A 525 -2.23 -2.73 -17.72
N LEU A 526 -2.42 -1.77 -16.82
CA LEU A 526 -2.90 -0.41 -17.14
C LEU A 526 -2.02 0.31 -18.20
N ARG A 527 -0.76 -0.10 -18.35
CA ARG A 527 0.15 0.45 -19.38
C ARG A 527 -0.21 0.04 -20.80
N GLU A 528 -0.99 -1.02 -20.97
CA GLU A 528 -1.47 -1.55 -22.26
C GLU A 528 -2.81 -0.93 -22.67
N PHE A 529 -3.35 -0.06 -21.83
CA PHE A 529 -4.64 0.60 -22.07
C PHE A 529 -4.51 1.67 -23.16
N ASP A 530 -5.24 1.48 -24.27
CA ASP A 530 -5.37 2.47 -25.34
C ASP A 530 -6.71 3.21 -25.22
N ILE A 531 -6.64 4.51 -25.00
CA ILE A 531 -7.81 5.40 -24.84
C ILE A 531 -8.46 5.73 -26.20
N LYS A 532 -7.74 5.63 -27.30
CA LYS A 532 -8.20 6.06 -28.62
C LYS A 532 -9.48 5.34 -29.10
N PRO A 533 -9.63 4.01 -28.95
CA PRO A 533 -10.88 3.33 -29.30
C PRO A 533 -12.07 3.79 -28.45
N PHE A 534 -11.86 4.05 -27.17
CA PHE A 534 -12.92 4.57 -26.30
C PHE A 534 -13.31 6.00 -26.66
N GLN A 535 -12.36 6.85 -27.08
CA GLN A 535 -12.68 8.20 -27.59
C GLN A 535 -13.66 8.13 -28.76
N THR A 536 -13.49 7.18 -29.70
CA THR A 536 -14.42 6.96 -30.81
C THR A 536 -15.79 6.52 -30.30
N VAL A 537 -15.85 5.53 -29.40
CA VAL A 537 -17.12 5.08 -28.81
C VAL A 537 -17.84 6.24 -28.11
N LEU A 538 -17.15 7.05 -27.33
CA LEU A 538 -17.75 8.14 -26.57
C LEU A 538 -18.21 9.27 -27.49
N CYS A 539 -17.30 9.81 -28.31
CA CYS A 539 -17.55 11.05 -29.05
C CYS A 539 -18.37 10.83 -30.32
N ASP A 540 -18.11 9.73 -31.04
CA ASP A 540 -18.68 9.54 -32.37
C ASP A 540 -19.93 8.61 -32.34
N GLU A 541 -20.17 7.89 -31.24
CA GLU A 541 -21.29 6.93 -31.13
C GLU A 541 -22.22 7.24 -29.94
N LEU A 542 -21.70 7.30 -28.70
CA LEU A 542 -22.54 7.45 -27.51
C LEU A 542 -23.12 8.87 -27.36
N ILE A 543 -22.32 9.92 -27.55
CA ILE A 543 -22.82 11.31 -27.47
C ILE A 543 -23.96 11.54 -28.47
N PRO A 544 -23.84 11.20 -29.76
CA PRO A 544 -24.97 11.31 -30.70
C PRO A 544 -26.18 10.47 -30.29
N HIS A 545 -25.97 9.27 -29.77
CA HIS A 545 -27.07 8.42 -29.27
C HIS A 545 -27.81 9.08 -28.11
N ILE A 546 -27.09 9.66 -27.14
CA ILE A 546 -27.67 10.37 -25.99
C ILE A 546 -28.42 11.60 -26.44
N ASP A 547 -27.86 12.39 -27.35
CA ASP A 547 -28.51 13.59 -27.87
C ASP A 547 -29.79 13.31 -28.66
N ALA A 548 -29.85 12.14 -29.33
CA ALA A 548 -31.03 11.69 -30.06
C ALA A 548 -32.16 11.15 -29.15
N ASN A 549 -31.82 10.55 -28.01
CA ASN A 549 -32.78 9.83 -27.18
C ASN A 549 -33.12 10.55 -25.86
N PHE A 550 -32.36 11.57 -25.46
CA PHE A 550 -32.58 12.35 -24.25
C PHE A 550 -32.66 13.86 -24.57
N ARG A 551 -33.31 14.58 -23.70
CA ARG A 551 -33.46 16.05 -23.86
C ARG A 551 -32.19 16.77 -23.42
N THR A 552 -31.17 16.73 -24.24
CA THR A 552 -29.87 17.33 -24.00
C THR A 552 -29.76 18.76 -24.52
N GLN A 553 -28.89 19.54 -23.92
CA GLN A 553 -28.31 20.73 -24.52
C GLN A 553 -27.12 20.27 -25.40
N ALA A 554 -27.42 19.93 -26.66
CA ALA A 554 -26.51 19.27 -27.59
C ALA A 554 -25.43 20.20 -28.16
N ASN A 555 -24.70 20.90 -27.28
CA ASN A 555 -23.60 21.79 -27.65
C ASN A 555 -22.46 21.68 -26.62
N GLN A 556 -21.28 22.19 -26.93
CA GLN A 556 -20.11 22.17 -26.09
C GLN A 556 -20.37 22.76 -24.69
N ALA A 557 -21.03 23.92 -24.60
CA ALA A 557 -21.31 24.58 -23.33
C ALA A 557 -22.17 23.70 -22.38
N GLY A 558 -23.03 22.87 -22.96
CA GLY A 558 -23.88 21.90 -22.24
C GLY A 558 -23.24 20.56 -21.97
N ARG A 559 -21.94 20.33 -22.23
CA ARG A 559 -21.29 19.06 -21.98
C ARG A 559 -20.10 19.17 -21.04
N ALA A 560 -20.05 18.28 -20.08
CA ALA A 560 -18.93 18.08 -19.16
C ALA A 560 -18.42 16.63 -19.27
N MET A 561 -17.14 16.41 -19.01
CA MET A 561 -16.57 15.09 -18.84
C MET A 561 -15.76 15.03 -17.54
N ALA A 562 -15.96 13.99 -16.77
CA ALA A 562 -15.18 13.72 -15.56
C ALA A 562 -14.96 12.22 -15.38
N GLY A 563 -13.99 11.85 -14.55
CA GLY A 563 -13.75 10.46 -14.23
C GLY A 563 -12.76 10.28 -13.10
N LEU A 564 -12.83 9.10 -12.49
CA LEU A 564 -11.93 8.69 -11.43
C LEU A 564 -10.79 7.80 -11.96
N SER A 565 -9.57 7.95 -11.41
CA SER A 565 -8.44 7.08 -11.74
C SER A 565 -8.20 6.95 -13.26
N MET A 566 -8.38 5.78 -13.85
CA MET A 566 -8.33 5.56 -15.31
C MET A 566 -9.29 6.49 -16.06
N GLY A 567 -10.53 6.64 -15.58
CA GLY A 567 -11.51 7.56 -16.16
C GLY A 567 -11.06 9.02 -16.13
N GLY A 568 -10.23 9.42 -15.17
CA GLY A 568 -9.56 10.71 -15.16
C GLY A 568 -8.51 10.82 -16.27
N MET A 569 -7.75 9.76 -16.54
CA MET A 569 -6.80 9.71 -17.67
C MET A 569 -7.54 9.78 -19.02
N GLU A 570 -8.66 9.06 -19.17
CA GLU A 570 -9.55 9.15 -20.33
C GLU A 570 -10.05 10.58 -20.52
N THR A 571 -10.56 11.17 -19.44
CA THR A 571 -11.07 12.56 -19.43
C THR A 571 -9.99 13.53 -19.88
N LYS A 572 -8.80 13.50 -19.28
CA LYS A 572 -7.66 14.36 -19.70
C LYS A 572 -7.38 14.19 -21.19
N THR A 573 -7.21 12.93 -21.63
CA THR A 573 -6.76 12.64 -23.00
C THR A 573 -7.79 13.06 -24.04
N ILE A 574 -9.07 12.76 -23.77
CA ILE A 574 -10.16 13.04 -24.72
C ILE A 574 -10.45 14.53 -24.78
N THR A 575 -10.55 15.23 -23.64
CA THR A 575 -10.90 16.65 -23.61
C THR A 575 -9.81 17.55 -24.19
N LEU A 576 -8.54 17.18 -24.06
CA LEU A 576 -7.42 17.89 -24.72
C LEU A 576 -7.41 17.72 -26.24
N LYS A 577 -7.96 16.60 -26.76
CA LYS A 577 -8.06 16.36 -28.22
C LYS A 577 -9.37 16.86 -28.82
N LYS A 578 -10.46 16.85 -28.07
CA LYS A 578 -11.82 17.21 -28.51
C LYS A 578 -12.27 18.49 -27.80
N THR A 579 -11.51 19.55 -28.00
CA THR A 579 -11.70 20.84 -27.33
C THR A 579 -13.02 21.55 -27.72
N ASP A 580 -13.67 21.11 -28.78
CA ASP A 580 -14.98 21.57 -29.27
C ASP A 580 -16.17 20.80 -28.67
N THR A 581 -15.95 19.76 -27.92
CA THR A 581 -16.99 18.83 -27.44
C THR A 581 -17.39 19.10 -25.99
N PHE A 582 -16.42 19.39 -25.13
CA PHE A 582 -16.63 19.54 -23.68
C PHE A 582 -16.17 20.92 -23.21
N SER A 583 -16.90 21.51 -22.26
CA SER A 583 -16.58 22.81 -21.65
C SER A 583 -16.15 22.73 -20.18
N HIS A 584 -16.38 21.60 -19.50
CA HIS A 584 -16.04 21.38 -18.11
C HIS A 584 -15.31 20.05 -17.97
N ILE A 585 -14.20 20.03 -17.25
CA ILE A 585 -13.28 18.90 -17.11
C ILE A 585 -13.11 18.57 -15.63
N GLY A 586 -13.33 17.30 -15.24
CA GLY A 586 -13.12 16.81 -13.87
C GLY A 586 -12.15 15.63 -13.83
N LEU A 587 -11.05 15.74 -13.10
CA LEU A 587 -10.01 14.72 -12.96
C LEU A 587 -9.94 14.30 -11.48
N PHE A 588 -10.51 13.13 -11.14
CA PHE A 588 -10.56 12.62 -9.76
C PHE A 588 -9.51 11.53 -9.59
N SER A 589 -8.41 11.81 -8.89
CA SER A 589 -7.26 10.89 -8.72
C SER A 589 -6.74 10.29 -10.04
N GLY A 590 -6.90 10.99 -11.16
CA GLY A 590 -6.64 10.48 -12.52
C GLY A 590 -5.66 11.32 -13.33
N GLY A 591 -4.77 12.04 -12.69
CA GLY A 591 -3.83 12.95 -13.33
C GLY A 591 -4.19 14.42 -13.15
N SER A 592 -3.47 15.29 -13.85
CA SER A 592 -3.69 16.74 -13.90
C SER A 592 -3.34 17.27 -15.29
N ILE A 593 -3.79 18.45 -15.63
CA ILE A 593 -3.41 19.16 -16.85
C ILE A 593 -2.38 20.23 -16.49
N ALA A 594 -1.18 20.11 -17.05
CA ALA A 594 -0.16 21.16 -16.97
C ALA A 594 -0.29 22.12 -18.16
N PRO A 595 0.18 23.36 -18.04
CA PRO A 595 0.20 24.29 -19.20
C PRO A 595 0.91 23.71 -20.44
N ALA A 596 1.95 22.89 -20.24
CA ALA A 596 2.68 22.23 -21.32
C ALA A 596 1.88 21.13 -22.06
N ASP A 597 0.78 20.64 -21.49
CA ASP A 597 -0.11 19.67 -22.15
C ASP A 597 -1.03 20.34 -23.19
N ILE A 598 -1.09 21.67 -23.20
CA ILE A 598 -2.04 22.46 -24.00
C ILE A 598 -1.29 23.09 -25.16
N ALA A 599 -1.66 22.71 -26.39
CA ALA A 599 -1.02 23.20 -27.61
C ALA A 599 -1.36 24.67 -27.92
N ASP A 600 -2.59 25.07 -27.67
CA ASP A 600 -3.08 26.43 -27.84
C ASP A 600 -3.85 26.88 -26.59
N MET A 601 -3.19 27.67 -25.76
CA MET A 601 -3.72 28.11 -24.47
C MET A 601 -4.93 29.07 -24.65
N GLU A 602 -4.93 29.94 -25.64
CA GLU A 602 -6.01 30.90 -25.85
C GLU A 602 -7.28 30.21 -26.38
N ALA A 603 -7.12 29.27 -27.31
CA ALA A 603 -8.24 28.42 -27.73
C ALA A 603 -8.77 27.56 -26.56
N PHE A 604 -7.88 27.02 -25.73
CA PHE A 604 -8.28 26.24 -24.57
C PHE A 604 -9.07 27.05 -23.53
N LYS A 605 -8.65 28.27 -23.20
CA LYS A 605 -9.38 29.20 -22.31
C LYS A 605 -10.76 29.51 -22.83
N LYS A 606 -10.87 29.76 -24.13
CA LYS A 606 -12.16 30.07 -24.77
C LYS A 606 -13.12 28.89 -24.75
N ALA A 607 -12.59 27.69 -24.91
CA ALA A 607 -13.34 26.43 -24.97
C ALA A 607 -13.75 25.90 -23.59
N ASN A 608 -12.89 26.05 -22.58
CA ASN A 608 -13.05 25.39 -21.28
C ASN A 608 -13.44 26.37 -20.18
N ARG A 609 -14.61 26.15 -19.60
CA ARG A 609 -15.16 26.96 -18.50
C ARG A 609 -14.66 26.57 -17.13
N LEU A 610 -14.23 25.29 -16.97
CA LEU A 610 -13.75 24.77 -15.71
C LEU A 610 -12.80 23.57 -15.93
N VAL A 611 -11.68 23.57 -15.22
CA VAL A 611 -10.84 22.40 -14.98
C VAL A 611 -10.82 22.14 -13.48
N PHE A 612 -11.34 21.00 -13.04
CA PHE A 612 -11.37 20.59 -11.64
C PHE A 612 -10.50 19.35 -11.44
N VAL A 613 -9.55 19.43 -10.52
CA VAL A 613 -8.65 18.33 -10.18
C VAL A 613 -8.81 18.01 -8.72
N SER A 614 -8.95 16.73 -8.37
CA SER A 614 -9.09 16.31 -6.98
C SER A 614 -8.31 15.05 -6.67
N TYR A 615 -7.91 14.93 -5.41
CA TYR A 615 -7.18 13.77 -4.86
C TYR A 615 -7.59 13.51 -3.42
N GLY A 616 -7.45 12.26 -2.98
CA GLY A 616 -7.44 11.93 -1.57
C GLY A 616 -6.17 12.46 -0.88
N GLY A 617 -6.30 12.93 0.35
CA GLY A 617 -5.18 13.54 1.09
C GLY A 617 -4.01 12.58 1.28
N THR A 618 -4.28 11.29 1.49
CA THR A 618 -3.23 10.26 1.65
C THR A 618 -2.55 9.88 0.33
N GLU A 619 -3.18 10.17 -0.82
CA GLU A 619 -2.55 9.99 -2.12
C GLU A 619 -1.42 10.99 -2.38
N LEU A 620 -1.49 12.18 -1.78
CA LEU A 620 -0.56 13.29 -2.04
C LEU A 620 0.75 13.17 -1.26
N GLY A 621 0.82 12.35 -0.22
CA GLY A 621 1.99 12.22 0.68
C GLY A 621 3.15 11.35 0.19
N GLY A 622 3.17 10.88 -1.05
CA GLY A 622 4.23 10.02 -1.58
C GLY A 622 5.47 10.80 -2.04
N ASN A 623 6.65 10.43 -1.53
CA ASN A 623 7.95 11.09 -1.79
C ASN A 623 8.63 10.75 -3.13
N GLY A 624 7.90 10.26 -4.14
CA GLY A 624 8.49 9.92 -5.44
C GLY A 624 8.10 10.89 -6.57
N PRO A 625 8.94 11.05 -7.62
CA PRO A 625 8.56 11.84 -8.78
C PRO A 625 7.34 11.20 -9.45
N ARG A 626 6.24 11.95 -9.51
CA ARG A 626 5.02 11.52 -10.19
C ARG A 626 5.16 11.69 -11.69
N ARG A 627 4.79 10.67 -12.46
CA ARG A 627 4.65 10.83 -13.90
C ARG A 627 3.59 11.91 -14.17
N GLY A 628 3.97 13.00 -14.84
CA GLY A 628 3.09 14.12 -15.13
C GLY A 628 3.14 15.28 -14.11
N GLY A 629 4.08 15.24 -13.14
CA GLY A 629 4.28 16.30 -12.14
C GLY A 629 3.31 16.26 -10.96
N ASP A 630 3.45 17.22 -10.06
CA ASP A 630 2.55 17.37 -8.91
C ASP A 630 1.19 17.94 -9.38
N PRO A 631 0.06 17.28 -9.06
CA PRO A 631 -1.24 17.70 -9.56
C PRO A 631 -1.70 19.05 -9.00
N GLN A 632 -1.29 19.41 -7.80
CA GLN A 632 -1.62 20.72 -7.21
C GLN A 632 -0.82 21.83 -7.88
N GLU A 633 0.48 21.63 -8.07
CA GLU A 633 1.35 22.59 -8.77
C GLU A 633 0.89 22.80 -10.22
N ASN A 634 0.58 21.72 -10.94
CA ASN A 634 0.06 21.79 -12.31
C ASN A 634 -1.25 22.57 -12.39
N THR A 635 -2.19 22.33 -11.46
CA THR A 635 -3.47 23.03 -11.41
C THR A 635 -3.28 24.51 -11.08
N GLN A 636 -2.38 24.85 -10.16
CA GLN A 636 -2.03 26.24 -9.84
C GLN A 636 -1.34 26.95 -11.02
N ALA A 637 -0.45 26.27 -11.73
CA ALA A 637 0.19 26.82 -12.93
C ALA A 637 -0.84 27.07 -14.05
N LEU A 638 -1.80 26.16 -14.20
CA LEU A 638 -2.89 26.31 -15.15
C LEU A 638 -3.80 27.51 -14.79
N ALA A 639 -4.11 27.69 -13.50
CA ALA A 639 -4.85 28.84 -13.02
C ALA A 639 -4.10 30.18 -13.25
N LYS A 640 -2.78 30.18 -13.01
CA LYS A 640 -1.92 31.36 -13.31
C LYS A 640 -1.88 31.69 -14.80
N SER A 641 -2.10 30.73 -15.68
CA SER A 641 -2.22 30.95 -17.12
C SER A 641 -3.58 31.50 -17.54
N GLY A 642 -4.50 31.80 -16.59
CA GLY A 642 -5.82 32.39 -16.84
C GLY A 642 -6.94 31.36 -17.10
N VAL A 643 -6.70 30.06 -16.89
CA VAL A 643 -7.75 29.04 -16.94
C VAL A 643 -8.48 29.01 -15.60
N ASN A 644 -9.81 28.85 -15.58
CA ASN A 644 -10.57 28.58 -14.35
C ASN A 644 -10.28 27.14 -13.88
N ALA A 645 -9.15 26.99 -13.20
CA ALA A 645 -8.69 25.70 -12.69
C ALA A 645 -8.80 25.66 -11.16
N ARG A 646 -9.30 24.56 -10.61
CA ARG A 646 -9.52 24.36 -9.18
C ARG A 646 -8.93 23.04 -8.72
N PHE A 647 -8.28 23.04 -7.56
CA PHE A 647 -7.74 21.86 -6.90
C PHE A 647 -8.50 21.60 -5.60
N TYR A 648 -8.91 20.34 -5.39
CA TYR A 648 -9.58 19.89 -4.18
C TYR A 648 -8.85 18.69 -3.57
N VAL A 649 -8.70 18.70 -2.25
CA VAL A 649 -8.16 17.57 -1.48
C VAL A 649 -9.26 17.02 -0.59
N SER A 650 -9.60 15.74 -0.76
CA SER A 650 -10.48 15.03 0.15
C SER A 650 -9.69 14.63 1.40
N PRO A 651 -9.95 15.22 2.58
CA PRO A 651 -9.12 14.99 3.76
C PRO A 651 -9.26 13.55 4.28
N LYS A 652 -8.13 12.96 4.75
CA LYS A 652 -8.06 11.62 5.36
C LYS A 652 -8.52 10.45 4.48
N THR A 653 -8.65 10.64 3.17
CA THR A 653 -9.03 9.60 2.22
C THR A 653 -7.90 9.31 1.25
N GLY A 654 -7.93 8.12 0.63
CA GLY A 654 -6.96 7.66 -0.36
C GLY A 654 -7.57 7.51 -1.75
N HIS A 655 -7.03 6.56 -2.53
CA HIS A 655 -7.52 6.19 -3.85
C HIS A 655 -8.73 5.27 -3.74
N GLU A 656 -9.88 5.81 -3.37
CA GLU A 656 -11.07 5.05 -2.98
C GLU A 656 -12.38 5.84 -3.15
N TRP A 657 -13.53 5.13 -3.08
CA TRP A 657 -14.84 5.67 -3.40
C TRP A 657 -15.26 6.89 -2.60
N HIS A 658 -14.90 6.99 -1.32
CA HIS A 658 -15.30 8.15 -0.51
C HIS A 658 -14.63 9.44 -0.97
N SER A 659 -13.35 9.34 -1.41
CA SER A 659 -12.63 10.42 -2.08
C SER A 659 -13.39 10.92 -3.32
N TRP A 660 -13.85 9.99 -4.15
CA TRP A 660 -14.50 10.32 -5.42
C TRP A 660 -15.94 10.79 -5.24
N ARG A 661 -16.67 10.28 -4.26
CA ARG A 661 -17.99 10.82 -3.85
C ARG A 661 -17.88 12.28 -3.44
N ARG A 662 -16.90 12.62 -2.60
CA ARG A 662 -16.61 14.02 -2.21
C ARG A 662 -16.19 14.86 -3.39
N SER A 663 -15.38 14.31 -4.31
CA SER A 663 -15.00 14.99 -5.53
C SER A 663 -16.21 15.36 -6.41
N LEU A 664 -17.16 14.44 -6.57
CA LEU A 664 -18.41 14.71 -7.28
C LEU A 664 -19.26 15.76 -6.56
N ARG A 665 -19.36 15.69 -5.21
CA ARG A 665 -20.08 16.69 -4.40
C ARG A 665 -19.53 18.11 -4.60
N GLU A 666 -18.21 18.25 -4.65
CA GLU A 666 -17.55 19.55 -4.85
C GLU A 666 -17.59 20.03 -6.31
N PHE A 667 -17.54 19.09 -7.26
CA PHE A 667 -17.52 19.39 -8.69
C PHE A 667 -18.90 19.76 -9.24
N ALA A 668 -19.95 19.00 -8.89
CA ALA A 668 -21.30 19.17 -9.44
C ALA A 668 -21.87 20.60 -9.28
N PRO A 669 -21.70 21.31 -8.14
CA PRO A 669 -22.14 22.69 -7.99
C PRO A 669 -21.44 23.71 -8.89
N LEU A 670 -20.29 23.35 -9.45
CA LEU A 670 -19.51 24.23 -10.32
C LEU A 670 -19.87 24.07 -11.80
N LEU A 671 -20.63 23.02 -12.15
CA LEU A 671 -20.97 22.68 -13.51
C LEU A 671 -22.07 23.59 -14.06
N PHE A 672 -21.90 23.97 -15.33
CA PHE A 672 -22.93 24.64 -16.17
C PHE A 672 -23.47 25.93 -15.56
N ARG A 673 -22.73 26.59 -14.69
CA ARG A 673 -23.04 27.96 -14.24
C ARG A 673 -22.81 28.94 -15.39
N GLU A 674 -23.67 29.94 -15.50
CA GLU A 674 -23.54 31.03 -16.48
C GLU A 674 -22.32 31.90 -16.23
#